data_0fc54caedda88d7e7e5e119c5b3b0442
#
_entry.id   0fc54caedda88d7e7e5e119c5b3b0442
#
_cell.length_a   1.000
_cell.length_b   1.000
_cell.length_c   1.000
_cell.angle_alpha   90.00
_cell.angle_beta   90.00
_cell.angle_gamma   90.00
#
_symmetry.space_group_name_H-M   'P 1'
#
loop_
_entity.id
_entity.type
_entity.pdbx_description
1 polymer ?
#
loop_
_entity_poly.entity_id
_entity_poly.type
_entity_poly.pdbx_seq_one_letter_code
_entity_poly.pdbx_strand_id
1 'polypeptide(L)'
;MAERTQSPTRAERAERIRHLLETEGDAVHAMASISNFRRSRIYDETDDLEGLRTEARSIKEDAIDRLPELIDRVTEAVEANGGTVYLADDAADATDYVADVVDGETATDDATVVKSKSMTTEEIDLNEALEGAGGDVYETDLGEWVLQVADDTPSHIVGPAMHLSREQIAELLTERFEPDEPFETPQELTRFARDYLGERIREADVGITGANFVVAESGTITLITNEGNARKCAVTPDTHVAVAGVEKLIPAVGDLEPFVDIIAKSATGQPISQYVTMLTPPTESPTIDFDSDEPIAGGDSRGDTGREFHLVLLDNGRMDMREDEQLRETLYCIRCGACSNSCANFQSVGGHGFGGETYSGGIATGWEAGVHGQESAAEFNDLCTGCTRCVEACPVKIDIPWINTVVRDRTNRNGDARAYEFLVDGLTPDAEDGGLDPGKRFFGNVGTVARLGSATAPVSNWLADAGPVRGLLERTLGIDRRSDLPTFERETLVDWFEDQGGPSASQRRAEWGVDRSEGTGEAREVVLYPDVYTNHVDVDRGKAAVRALEALGVSVRIPDLPESGRAALSQGMVATADRRASRLYAALAEELDAGRDVVVVEPSDLAVIHREYERLLPDRSFERLRDSSHEICAYVAGLLADGGDPEVLATADADGTAVVYHSHCQQRTLGLEGPTTTLLERCGYAVRTTNAECCGMAGSFGYKREYYDLSRDVGERLARGLEGTDTVVASGTSCCDQLETLLERPVPHPIELLAPDR
;
A
#
# COMPACT_ATOMS: atom_id res chain seq x y z
N MET A 1 -22.69 14.37 -22.82
CA MET A 1 -23.52 13.54 -21.90
C MET A 1 -23.05 12.12 -22.12
N ALA A 2 -21.89 11.78 -21.51
CA ALA A 2 -21.34 10.45 -21.59
C ALA A 2 -22.32 9.46 -20.93
N GLU A 3 -22.58 8.35 -21.56
CA GLU A 3 -23.32 7.24 -20.98
C GLU A 3 -22.61 6.85 -19.67
N ARG A 4 -23.33 6.93 -18.53
CA ARG A 4 -22.82 6.39 -17.27
C ARG A 4 -22.56 4.90 -17.50
N THR A 5 -21.33 4.53 -17.69
CA THR A 5 -20.89 3.15 -17.66
C THR A 5 -21.24 2.61 -16.26
N GLN A 6 -22.06 1.59 -16.18
CA GLN A 6 -22.41 0.97 -14.91
C GLN A 6 -21.14 0.37 -14.30
N SER A 7 -20.85 0.68 -13.04
CA SER A 7 -19.73 0.06 -12.32
C SER A 7 -19.77 -1.47 -12.48
N PRO A 8 -18.61 -2.11 -12.74
CA PRO A 8 -18.54 -3.54 -13.02
C PRO A 8 -19.11 -4.37 -11.85
N THR A 9 -19.83 -5.41 -12.20
CA THR A 9 -20.39 -6.36 -11.22
C THR A 9 -19.26 -7.15 -10.53
N ARG A 10 -19.56 -7.76 -9.36
CA ARG A 10 -18.59 -8.65 -8.68
C ARG A 10 -18.09 -9.78 -9.57
N ALA A 11 -18.95 -10.31 -10.47
CA ALA A 11 -18.57 -11.36 -11.38
C ALA A 11 -17.59 -10.88 -12.47
N GLU A 12 -17.82 -9.71 -13.02
CA GLU A 12 -16.94 -9.08 -14.02
C GLU A 12 -15.59 -8.72 -13.39
N ARG A 13 -15.57 -8.20 -12.16
CA ARG A 13 -14.32 -7.97 -11.41
C ARG A 13 -13.53 -9.27 -11.19
N ALA A 14 -14.20 -10.34 -10.78
CA ALA A 14 -13.57 -11.66 -10.60
C ALA A 14 -12.98 -12.20 -11.90
N GLU A 15 -13.68 -12.01 -13.01
CA GLU A 15 -13.21 -12.44 -14.34
C GLU A 15 -12.00 -11.61 -14.80
N ARG A 16 -12.05 -10.29 -14.64
CA ARG A 16 -10.94 -9.39 -14.93
C ARG A 16 -9.69 -9.77 -14.10
N ILE A 17 -9.81 -9.95 -12.79
CA ILE A 17 -8.70 -10.35 -11.92
C ILE A 17 -8.11 -11.69 -12.39
N ARG A 18 -8.94 -12.68 -12.68
CA ARG A 18 -8.45 -13.98 -13.16
C ARG A 18 -7.70 -13.85 -14.49
N HIS A 19 -8.23 -13.04 -15.41
CA HIS A 19 -7.55 -12.75 -16.66
C HIS A 19 -6.17 -12.14 -16.45
N LEU A 20 -6.05 -11.12 -15.58
CA LEU A 20 -4.76 -10.49 -15.27
C LEU A 20 -3.77 -11.45 -14.59
N LEU A 21 -4.25 -12.30 -13.69
CA LEU A 21 -3.40 -13.34 -13.08
C LEU A 21 -2.82 -14.30 -14.14
N GLU A 22 -3.60 -14.65 -15.16
CA GLU A 22 -3.21 -15.58 -16.22
C GLU A 22 -2.30 -14.95 -17.29
N THR A 23 -2.46 -13.64 -17.56
CA THR A 23 -1.78 -12.97 -18.68
C THR A 23 -0.57 -12.13 -18.26
N GLU A 24 -0.64 -11.47 -17.10
CA GLU A 24 0.33 -10.48 -16.65
C GLU A 24 1.01 -10.84 -15.31
N GLY A 25 0.34 -11.63 -14.49
CA GLY A 25 0.71 -11.86 -13.09
C GLY A 25 2.15 -12.32 -12.89
N ASP A 26 2.67 -13.20 -13.72
CA ASP A 26 4.04 -13.70 -13.60
C ASP A 26 5.09 -12.62 -13.92
N ALA A 27 4.87 -11.81 -14.96
CA ALA A 27 5.78 -10.73 -15.35
C ALA A 27 5.80 -9.62 -14.28
N VAL A 28 4.62 -9.18 -13.84
CA VAL A 28 4.46 -8.19 -12.77
C VAL A 28 5.11 -8.68 -11.48
N HIS A 29 4.85 -9.93 -11.08
CA HIS A 29 5.43 -10.50 -9.86
C HIS A 29 6.96 -10.54 -9.92
N ALA A 30 7.53 -10.99 -11.03
CA ALA A 30 8.97 -11.07 -11.19
C ALA A 30 9.65 -9.70 -11.02
N MET A 31 9.09 -8.66 -11.62
CA MET A 31 9.68 -7.31 -11.56
C MET A 31 9.45 -6.63 -10.21
N ALA A 32 8.21 -6.63 -9.71
CA ALA A 32 7.86 -5.94 -8.47
C ALA A 32 8.50 -6.61 -7.22
N SER A 33 8.54 -7.95 -7.16
CA SER A 33 9.17 -8.66 -6.05
C SER A 33 10.69 -8.46 -5.99
N ILE A 34 11.38 -8.45 -7.15
CA ILE A 34 12.81 -8.14 -7.21
C ILE A 34 13.08 -6.70 -6.76
N SER A 35 12.28 -5.75 -7.22
CA SER A 35 12.41 -4.34 -6.80
C SER A 35 12.17 -4.17 -5.31
N ASN A 36 11.14 -4.81 -4.76
CA ASN A 36 10.88 -4.81 -3.32
C ASN A 36 12.02 -5.44 -2.50
N PHE A 37 12.54 -6.59 -2.95
CA PHE A 37 13.68 -7.24 -2.29
C PHE A 37 14.93 -6.35 -2.29
N ARG A 38 15.28 -5.75 -3.43
CA ARG A 38 16.43 -4.85 -3.54
C ARG A 38 16.26 -3.61 -2.67
N ARG A 39 15.05 -3.01 -2.67
CA ARG A 39 14.71 -1.89 -1.80
C ARG A 39 14.90 -2.25 -0.33
N SER A 40 14.33 -3.37 0.13
CA SER A 40 14.45 -3.80 1.52
C SER A 40 15.92 -3.92 1.93
N ARG A 41 16.72 -4.60 1.09
CA ARG A 41 18.15 -4.76 1.36
C ARG A 41 18.90 -3.43 1.44
N ILE A 42 18.66 -2.51 0.49
CA ILE A 42 19.37 -1.21 0.52
C ILE A 42 18.90 -0.34 1.69
N TYR A 43 17.67 -0.47 2.12
CA TYR A 43 17.14 0.20 3.30
C TYR A 43 17.83 -0.30 4.57
N ASP A 44 18.04 -1.61 4.71
CA ASP A 44 18.77 -2.22 5.84
C ASP A 44 20.26 -1.79 5.85
N GLU A 45 20.85 -1.52 4.66
CA GLU A 45 22.24 -1.08 4.49
C GLU A 45 22.41 0.46 4.57
N THR A 46 21.32 1.24 4.66
CA THR A 46 21.38 2.71 4.67
C THR A 46 21.48 3.23 6.10
N ASP A 47 22.57 3.92 6.39
CA ASP A 47 22.76 4.61 7.67
C ASP A 47 21.71 5.71 7.85
N ASP A 48 21.08 5.75 9.04
CA ASP A 48 20.06 6.74 9.41
C ASP A 48 18.91 6.90 8.38
N LEU A 49 18.45 5.80 7.82
CA LEU A 49 17.30 5.81 6.89
C LEU A 49 16.08 6.56 7.46
N GLU A 50 15.82 6.39 8.75
CA GLU A 50 14.66 6.98 9.41
C GLU A 50 14.78 8.51 9.54
N GLY A 51 15.98 9.03 9.80
CA GLY A 51 16.28 10.47 9.76
C GLY A 51 16.05 11.03 8.35
N LEU A 52 16.59 10.38 7.33
CA LEU A 52 16.44 10.76 5.92
C LEU A 52 14.97 10.80 5.48
N ARG A 53 14.17 9.78 5.85
CA ARG A 53 12.73 9.73 5.58
C ARG A 53 11.95 10.84 6.30
N THR A 54 12.33 11.16 7.53
CA THR A 54 11.71 12.22 8.33
C THR A 54 11.99 13.59 7.72
N GLU A 55 13.23 13.84 7.30
CA GLU A 55 13.62 15.07 6.64
C GLU A 55 12.88 15.25 5.30
N ALA A 56 12.87 14.23 4.45
CA ALA A 56 12.13 14.25 3.18
C ALA A 56 10.63 14.53 3.37
N ARG A 57 10.01 13.93 4.40
CA ARG A 57 8.61 14.21 4.77
C ARG A 57 8.44 15.67 5.19
N SER A 58 9.28 16.17 6.09
CA SER A 58 9.16 17.52 6.63
C SER A 58 9.28 18.59 5.53
N ILE A 59 10.17 18.40 4.56
CA ILE A 59 10.29 19.29 3.39
C ILE A 59 9.00 19.28 2.58
N LYS A 60 8.40 18.11 2.34
CA LYS A 60 7.12 18.02 1.60
C LYS A 60 5.96 18.65 2.38
N GLU A 61 5.89 18.47 3.69
CA GLU A 61 4.89 19.11 4.54
C GLU A 61 4.99 20.63 4.46
N ASP A 62 6.19 21.21 4.67
CA ASP A 62 6.42 22.66 4.57
C ASP A 62 6.07 23.17 3.17
N ALA A 63 6.49 22.47 2.12
CA ALA A 63 6.21 22.87 0.75
C ALA A 63 4.71 22.90 0.43
N ILE A 64 3.97 21.86 0.84
CA ILE A 64 2.52 21.77 0.61
C ILE A 64 1.76 22.83 1.43
N ASP A 65 2.19 23.11 2.65
CA ASP A 65 1.59 24.17 3.46
C ASP A 65 1.79 25.56 2.84
N ARG A 66 2.91 25.78 2.16
CA ARG A 66 3.30 27.07 1.55
C ARG A 66 3.07 27.14 0.04
N LEU A 67 2.33 26.20 -0.56
CA LEU A 67 2.15 26.15 -2.03
C LEU A 67 1.81 27.50 -2.68
N PRO A 68 0.86 28.31 -2.17
CA PRO A 68 0.57 29.61 -2.80
C PRO A 68 1.78 30.55 -2.85
N GLU A 69 2.57 30.61 -1.78
CA GLU A 69 3.81 31.40 -1.73
C GLU A 69 4.87 30.87 -2.71
N LEU A 70 4.99 29.53 -2.78
CA LEU A 70 5.99 28.91 -3.66
C LEU A 70 5.63 29.05 -5.15
N ILE A 71 4.33 29.06 -5.50
CA ILE A 71 3.85 29.34 -6.85
C ILE A 71 4.24 30.77 -7.26
N ASP A 72 3.96 31.76 -6.42
CA ASP A 72 4.35 33.15 -6.70
C ASP A 72 5.85 33.27 -6.88
N ARG A 73 6.64 32.66 -5.98
CA ARG A 73 8.10 32.71 -5.99
C ARG A 73 8.73 32.05 -7.21
N VAL A 74 8.24 30.87 -7.64
CA VAL A 74 8.75 30.19 -8.84
C VAL A 74 8.40 30.96 -10.11
N THR A 75 7.22 31.57 -10.16
CA THR A 75 6.79 32.42 -11.27
C THR A 75 7.75 33.60 -11.43
N GLU A 76 8.01 34.35 -10.36
CA GLU A 76 8.96 35.45 -10.37
C GLU A 76 10.38 35.01 -10.80
N ALA A 77 10.84 33.82 -10.33
CA ALA A 77 12.17 33.32 -10.63
C ALA A 77 12.33 32.90 -12.10
N VAL A 78 11.35 32.17 -12.64
CA VAL A 78 11.37 31.72 -14.05
C VAL A 78 11.25 32.90 -15.01
N GLU A 79 10.33 33.84 -14.76
CA GLU A 79 10.17 35.03 -15.58
C GLU A 79 11.39 35.96 -15.55
N ALA A 80 12.05 36.09 -14.38
CA ALA A 80 13.30 36.83 -14.25
C ALA A 80 14.45 36.21 -15.07
N ASN A 81 14.41 34.90 -15.29
CA ASN A 81 15.36 34.19 -16.15
C ASN A 81 14.98 34.25 -17.64
N GLY A 82 13.81 34.81 -18.00
CA GLY A 82 13.34 34.92 -19.39
C GLY A 82 12.46 33.76 -19.87
N GLY A 83 12.03 32.86 -18.98
CA GLY A 83 11.04 31.81 -19.27
C GLY A 83 9.61 32.32 -19.06
N THR A 84 8.64 31.50 -19.44
CA THR A 84 7.21 31.73 -19.25
C THR A 84 6.65 30.75 -18.25
N VAL A 85 5.79 31.20 -17.33
CA VAL A 85 5.04 30.32 -16.42
C VAL A 85 3.56 30.41 -16.77
N TYR A 86 2.94 29.24 -16.89
CA TYR A 86 1.51 29.11 -17.04
C TYR A 86 0.93 28.30 -15.89
N LEU A 87 -0.02 28.86 -15.17
CA LEU A 87 -0.74 28.15 -14.10
C LEU A 87 -2.05 27.62 -14.69
N ALA A 88 -2.11 26.31 -14.88
CA ALA A 88 -3.27 25.65 -15.45
C ALA A 88 -4.22 25.15 -14.34
N ASP A 89 -5.49 25.51 -14.46
CA ASP A 89 -6.53 25.17 -13.49
C ASP A 89 -6.88 23.67 -13.57
N ASP A 90 -6.96 23.11 -14.78
CA ASP A 90 -7.34 21.70 -15.01
C ASP A 90 -6.60 21.09 -16.23
N ALA A 91 -6.95 19.84 -16.56
CA ALA A 91 -6.35 19.09 -17.66
C ALA A 91 -6.56 19.77 -19.02
N ALA A 92 -7.78 20.26 -19.29
CA ALA A 92 -8.11 20.87 -20.57
C ALA A 92 -7.35 22.20 -20.75
N ASP A 93 -7.28 23.01 -19.71
CA ASP A 93 -6.55 24.29 -19.72
C ASP A 93 -5.03 24.06 -19.96
N ALA A 94 -4.45 23.01 -19.34
CA ALA A 94 -3.06 22.66 -19.56
C ALA A 94 -2.77 22.15 -20.98
N THR A 95 -3.63 21.27 -21.51
CA THR A 95 -3.47 20.71 -22.86
C THR A 95 -3.66 21.75 -23.93
N ASP A 96 -4.65 22.63 -23.78
CA ASP A 96 -4.90 23.74 -24.72
C ASP A 96 -3.68 24.68 -24.79
N TYR A 97 -3.10 25.03 -23.62
CA TYR A 97 -1.89 25.88 -23.58
C TYR A 97 -0.69 25.21 -24.25
N VAL A 98 -0.44 23.94 -23.97
CA VAL A 98 0.70 23.24 -24.58
C VAL A 98 0.51 23.08 -26.08
N ALA A 99 -0.71 22.81 -26.57
CA ALA A 99 -1.02 22.75 -27.99
C ALA A 99 -0.78 24.10 -28.67
N ASP A 100 -1.21 25.23 -28.06
CA ASP A 100 -0.93 26.56 -28.56
C ASP A 100 0.58 26.85 -28.68
N VAL A 101 1.39 26.39 -27.73
CA VAL A 101 2.86 26.54 -27.83
C VAL A 101 3.42 25.71 -28.97
N VAL A 102 2.99 24.44 -29.13
CA VAL A 102 3.42 23.56 -30.23
C VAL A 102 3.05 24.16 -31.61
N ASP A 103 1.82 24.64 -31.76
CA ASP A 103 1.36 25.26 -33.02
C ASP A 103 2.12 26.54 -33.33
N GLY A 104 2.56 27.27 -32.32
CA GLY A 104 3.32 28.52 -32.48
C GLY A 104 4.73 28.33 -33.07
N GLU A 105 5.36 27.16 -32.81
CA GLU A 105 6.71 26.87 -33.22
C GLU A 105 6.87 26.36 -34.66
N THR A 106 5.79 25.89 -35.25
CA THR A 106 5.83 25.29 -36.60
C THR A 106 5.13 26.14 -37.64
N ALA A 107 5.79 26.30 -38.81
CA ALA A 107 5.19 26.90 -39.99
C ALA A 107 4.35 25.89 -40.81
N THR A 108 4.25 24.65 -40.39
CA THR A 108 3.62 23.50 -41.04
C THR A 108 2.71 22.77 -40.08
N ASP A 109 1.64 22.13 -40.56
CA ASP A 109 0.66 21.40 -39.75
C ASP A 109 1.21 20.08 -39.11
N ASP A 110 2.52 19.78 -39.24
CA ASP A 110 3.16 18.54 -38.81
C ASP A 110 4.32 18.84 -37.82
N ALA A 111 4.01 19.19 -36.55
CA ALA A 111 5.01 19.43 -35.52
C ALA A 111 5.56 18.09 -34.97
N THR A 112 6.88 17.94 -34.90
CA THR A 112 7.51 16.81 -34.23
C THR A 112 7.77 17.12 -32.75
N VAL A 113 7.09 16.41 -31.88
CA VAL A 113 7.19 16.57 -30.42
C VAL A 113 7.86 15.34 -29.82
N VAL A 114 8.92 15.55 -29.02
CA VAL A 114 9.52 14.49 -28.22
C VAL A 114 9.21 14.67 -26.74
N LYS A 115 8.73 13.61 -26.10
CA LYS A 115 8.28 13.67 -24.72
C LYS A 115 9.04 12.66 -23.85
N SER A 116 9.46 13.10 -22.68
CA SER A 116 9.96 12.16 -21.66
C SER A 116 8.80 11.69 -20.78
N LYS A 117 8.94 10.48 -20.23
CA LYS A 117 7.97 9.92 -19.29
C LYS A 117 7.58 10.92 -18.20
N SER A 118 6.30 11.16 -18.04
CA SER A 118 5.75 12.01 -16.99
C SER A 118 4.34 11.60 -16.62
N MET A 119 4.15 11.18 -15.36
CA MET A 119 2.82 10.88 -14.82
C MET A 119 1.87 12.09 -14.85
N THR A 120 2.40 13.32 -14.83
CA THR A 120 1.58 14.52 -14.91
C THR A 120 1.04 14.75 -16.32
N THR A 121 1.81 14.43 -17.36
CA THR A 121 1.35 14.51 -18.74
C THR A 121 0.42 13.36 -19.13
N GLU A 122 0.58 12.20 -18.51
CA GLU A 122 -0.36 11.06 -18.65
C GLU A 122 -1.71 11.35 -17.97
N GLU A 123 -1.69 12.03 -16.80
CA GLU A 123 -2.89 12.44 -16.07
C GLU A 123 -3.84 13.33 -16.88
N ILE A 124 -3.30 14.09 -17.84
CA ILE A 124 -4.04 15.02 -18.67
C ILE A 124 -4.19 14.56 -20.12
N ASP A 125 -3.87 13.29 -20.42
CA ASP A 125 -3.93 12.71 -21.78
C ASP A 125 -3.23 13.56 -22.85
N LEU A 126 -2.06 14.15 -22.49
CA LEU A 126 -1.38 15.14 -23.32
C LEU A 126 -1.02 14.61 -24.72
N ASN A 127 -0.64 13.33 -24.84
CA ASN A 127 -0.30 12.72 -26.13
C ASN A 127 -1.52 12.73 -27.05
N GLU A 128 -2.67 12.27 -26.56
CA GLU A 128 -3.92 12.24 -27.33
C GLU A 128 -4.35 13.66 -27.76
N ALA A 129 -4.22 14.65 -26.86
CA ALA A 129 -4.54 16.04 -27.15
C ALA A 129 -3.66 16.62 -28.27
N LEU A 130 -2.33 16.41 -28.23
CA LEU A 130 -1.39 16.90 -29.23
C LEU A 130 -1.54 16.17 -30.57
N GLU A 131 -1.71 14.85 -30.59
CA GLU A 131 -1.99 14.07 -31.79
C GLU A 131 -3.34 14.48 -32.42
N GLY A 132 -4.34 14.76 -31.58
CA GLY A 132 -5.63 15.30 -32.03
C GLY A 132 -5.54 16.71 -32.68
N ALA A 133 -4.53 17.49 -32.29
CA ALA A 133 -4.20 18.78 -32.90
C ALA A 133 -3.34 18.69 -34.17
N GLY A 134 -2.79 17.49 -34.51
CA GLY A 134 -2.00 17.23 -35.72
C GLY A 134 -0.50 17.10 -35.46
N GLY A 135 -0.05 17.07 -34.23
CA GLY A 135 1.36 16.84 -33.87
C GLY A 135 1.76 15.37 -33.91
N ASP A 136 3.00 15.07 -34.27
CA ASP A 136 3.62 13.75 -34.19
C ASP A 136 4.34 13.64 -32.83
N VAL A 137 3.77 12.91 -31.85
CA VAL A 137 4.32 12.77 -30.50
C VAL A 137 5.11 11.47 -30.36
N TYR A 138 6.35 11.56 -29.89
CA TYR A 138 7.23 10.42 -29.64
C TYR A 138 7.64 10.33 -28.18
N GLU A 139 7.23 9.25 -27.50
CA GLU A 139 7.75 8.90 -26.18
C GLU A 139 9.23 8.51 -26.27
N THR A 140 10.05 9.02 -25.39
CA THR A 140 11.50 8.77 -25.41
C THR A 140 11.98 7.87 -24.28
N ASP A 141 11.16 7.56 -23.29
CA ASP A 141 11.40 6.49 -22.32
C ASP A 141 11.11 5.15 -22.98
N LEU A 142 12.02 4.17 -22.82
CA LEU A 142 11.90 2.89 -23.50
C LEU A 142 10.60 2.15 -23.13
N GLY A 143 10.18 2.21 -21.87
CA GLY A 143 8.94 1.56 -21.42
C GLY A 143 7.71 2.21 -21.99
N GLU A 144 7.64 3.55 -21.97
CA GLU A 144 6.51 4.31 -22.52
C GLU A 144 6.46 4.18 -24.05
N TRP A 145 7.61 4.21 -24.73
CA TRP A 145 7.67 4.01 -26.17
C TRP A 145 7.17 2.63 -26.59
N VAL A 146 7.52 1.58 -25.85
CA VAL A 146 6.98 0.23 -26.10
C VAL A 146 5.47 0.20 -25.98
N LEU A 147 4.91 0.87 -24.96
CA LEU A 147 3.44 0.98 -24.79
C LEU A 147 2.80 1.80 -25.91
N GLN A 148 3.40 2.93 -26.32
CA GLN A 148 2.94 3.70 -27.47
C GLN A 148 2.91 2.84 -28.75
N VAL A 149 3.92 2.02 -28.99
CA VAL A 149 3.95 1.09 -30.11
C VAL A 149 2.90 -0.01 -30.00
N ALA A 150 2.63 -0.48 -28.77
CA ALA A 150 1.65 -1.52 -28.46
C ALA A 150 0.18 -1.02 -28.47
N ASP A 151 -0.05 0.29 -28.45
CA ASP A 151 -1.34 0.88 -28.17
C ASP A 151 -1.92 0.38 -26.83
N ASP A 152 -1.07 0.39 -25.78
CA ASP A 152 -1.35 -0.18 -24.46
C ASP A 152 -1.09 0.85 -23.35
N THR A 153 -1.62 0.59 -22.14
CA THR A 153 -1.57 1.51 -21.00
C THR A 153 -0.52 1.12 -19.96
N PRO A 154 0.03 2.08 -19.19
CA PRO A 154 1.02 1.78 -18.18
C PRO A 154 0.47 0.95 -17.01
N SER A 155 1.15 -0.15 -16.65
CA SER A 155 0.79 -0.98 -15.49
C SER A 155 1.55 -0.63 -14.20
N HIS A 156 2.49 0.34 -14.24
CA HIS A 156 3.26 0.77 -13.07
C HIS A 156 3.84 2.17 -13.25
N ILE A 157 3.78 2.99 -12.21
CA ILE A 157 4.22 4.40 -12.25
C ILE A 157 5.73 4.62 -12.52
N VAL A 158 6.58 3.61 -12.38
CA VAL A 158 8.04 3.68 -12.66
C VAL A 158 8.47 2.76 -13.79
N GLY A 159 7.88 1.59 -13.88
CA GLY A 159 8.17 0.62 -14.94
C GLY A 159 6.92 0.34 -15.78
N PRO A 160 6.54 1.22 -16.69
CA PRO A 160 5.23 1.20 -17.35
C PRO A 160 4.91 -0.13 -18.03
N ALA A 161 5.84 -0.69 -18.76
CA ALA A 161 5.70 -1.95 -19.50
C ALA A 161 6.07 -3.22 -18.69
N MET A 162 5.98 -3.18 -17.34
CA MET A 162 6.39 -4.32 -16.50
C MET A 162 5.51 -5.57 -16.65
N HIS A 163 4.33 -5.42 -17.20
CA HIS A 163 3.41 -6.52 -17.50
C HIS A 163 3.77 -7.28 -18.78
N LEU A 164 4.64 -6.72 -19.62
CA LEU A 164 5.12 -7.35 -20.83
C LEU A 164 6.43 -8.13 -20.59
N SER A 165 6.51 -9.35 -21.11
CA SER A 165 7.75 -10.11 -21.13
C SER A 165 8.69 -9.59 -22.21
N ARG A 166 10.00 -9.91 -22.11
CA ARG A 166 10.99 -9.53 -23.12
C ARG A 166 10.67 -10.12 -24.48
N GLU A 167 10.15 -11.33 -24.49
CA GLU A 167 9.76 -12.07 -25.68
C GLU A 167 8.59 -11.36 -26.39
N GLN A 168 7.59 -10.91 -25.63
CA GLN A 168 6.46 -10.15 -26.17
C GLN A 168 6.91 -8.81 -26.76
N ILE A 169 7.82 -8.10 -26.08
CA ILE A 169 8.39 -6.83 -26.60
C ILE A 169 9.16 -7.07 -27.89
N ALA A 170 9.98 -8.14 -27.96
CA ALA A 170 10.74 -8.47 -29.17
C ALA A 170 9.83 -8.82 -30.36
N GLU A 171 8.77 -9.58 -30.11
CA GLU A 171 7.76 -9.94 -31.11
C GLU A 171 7.02 -8.69 -31.60
N LEU A 172 6.54 -7.86 -30.71
CA LEU A 172 5.84 -6.59 -30.99
C LEU A 172 6.69 -5.68 -31.90
N LEU A 173 7.94 -5.40 -31.52
CA LEU A 173 8.82 -4.50 -32.26
C LEU A 173 9.24 -5.11 -33.61
N THR A 174 9.43 -6.42 -33.67
CA THR A 174 9.70 -7.12 -34.93
C THR A 174 8.52 -7.03 -35.89
N GLU A 175 7.30 -7.21 -35.41
CA GLU A 175 6.10 -7.12 -36.23
C GLU A 175 5.82 -5.68 -36.68
N ARG A 176 6.05 -4.71 -35.81
CA ARG A 176 5.72 -3.30 -36.11
C ARG A 176 6.71 -2.61 -37.07
N PHE A 177 7.99 -2.95 -36.94
CA PHE A 177 9.07 -2.28 -37.70
C PHE A 177 9.69 -3.12 -38.82
N GLU A 178 9.32 -4.39 -38.95
CA GLU A 178 9.74 -5.30 -40.02
C GLU A 178 11.25 -5.22 -40.32
N PRO A 179 12.17 -5.40 -39.31
CA PRO A 179 13.61 -5.34 -39.53
C PRO A 179 14.08 -6.51 -40.45
N ASP A 180 15.25 -6.37 -41.07
CA ASP A 180 15.82 -7.40 -41.91
C ASP A 180 15.98 -8.76 -41.18
N GLU A 181 16.31 -8.74 -39.90
CA GLU A 181 16.37 -9.91 -39.01
C GLU A 181 15.52 -9.63 -37.75
N PRO A 182 14.74 -10.62 -37.24
CA PRO A 182 13.96 -10.45 -36.00
C PRO A 182 14.84 -10.10 -34.80
N PHE A 183 14.34 -9.34 -33.86
CA PHE A 183 15.06 -9.04 -32.61
C PHE A 183 15.10 -10.27 -31.70
N GLU A 184 16.30 -10.72 -31.33
CA GLU A 184 16.48 -11.89 -30.45
C GLU A 184 17.06 -11.51 -29.08
N THR A 185 17.71 -10.35 -28.96
CA THR A 185 18.39 -9.94 -27.72
C THR A 185 17.95 -8.58 -27.19
N PRO A 186 17.98 -8.36 -25.88
CA PRO A 186 17.73 -7.04 -25.30
C PRO A 186 18.68 -5.95 -25.83
N GLN A 187 19.89 -6.31 -26.19
CA GLN A 187 20.88 -5.39 -26.74
C GLN A 187 20.52 -4.92 -28.16
N GLU A 188 19.94 -5.78 -28.98
CA GLU A 188 19.42 -5.40 -30.30
C GLU A 188 18.23 -4.48 -30.19
N LEU A 189 17.26 -4.81 -29.32
CA LEU A 189 16.11 -3.96 -29.03
C LEU A 189 16.53 -2.58 -28.55
N THR A 190 17.43 -2.52 -27.57
CA THR A 190 17.92 -1.25 -26.99
C THR A 190 18.66 -0.41 -28.05
N ARG A 191 19.46 -1.06 -28.94
CA ARG A 191 20.17 -0.36 -30.01
C ARG A 191 19.20 0.23 -31.03
N PHE A 192 18.23 -0.57 -31.46
CA PHE A 192 17.20 -0.12 -32.40
C PHE A 192 16.40 1.06 -31.83
N ALA A 193 15.89 0.94 -30.60
CA ALA A 193 15.16 2.02 -29.93
C ALA A 193 16.01 3.31 -29.80
N ARG A 194 17.30 3.15 -29.43
CA ARG A 194 18.24 4.29 -29.32
C ARG A 194 18.45 5.00 -30.67
N ASP A 195 18.62 4.24 -31.75
CA ASP A 195 18.85 4.81 -33.07
C ASP A 195 17.57 5.50 -33.58
N TYR A 196 16.43 4.83 -33.46
CA TYR A 196 15.12 5.35 -33.85
C TYR A 196 14.71 6.62 -33.08
N LEU A 197 14.74 6.58 -31.75
CA LEU A 197 14.39 7.72 -30.91
C LEU A 197 15.45 8.82 -30.98
N GLY A 198 16.71 8.49 -31.18
CA GLY A 198 17.79 9.45 -31.34
C GLY A 198 17.63 10.32 -32.58
N GLU A 199 17.10 9.78 -33.68
CA GLU A 199 16.75 10.54 -34.87
C GLU A 199 15.58 11.51 -34.58
N ARG A 200 14.51 11.06 -33.94
CA ARG A 200 13.35 11.88 -33.57
C ARG A 200 13.72 13.02 -32.63
N ILE A 201 14.56 12.76 -31.64
CA ILE A 201 15.03 13.81 -30.71
C ILE A 201 15.83 14.91 -31.45
N ARG A 202 16.61 14.55 -32.47
CA ARG A 202 17.38 15.55 -33.22
C ARG A 202 16.53 16.40 -34.18
N GLU A 203 15.41 15.87 -34.64
CA GLU A 203 14.51 16.51 -35.58
C GLU A 203 13.33 17.20 -34.89
N ALA A 204 13.23 17.09 -33.56
CA ALA A 204 12.08 17.61 -32.81
C ALA A 204 12.04 19.13 -32.77
N ASP A 205 10.86 19.68 -33.01
CA ASP A 205 10.54 21.10 -32.87
C ASP A 205 10.38 21.47 -31.40
N VAL A 206 9.66 20.64 -30.64
CA VAL A 206 9.35 20.87 -29.22
C VAL A 206 9.73 19.67 -28.38
N GLY A 207 10.36 19.93 -27.22
CA GLY A 207 10.65 18.93 -26.22
C GLY A 207 9.78 19.11 -24.99
N ILE A 208 9.10 18.04 -24.58
CA ILE A 208 8.23 18.06 -23.38
C ILE A 208 8.84 17.18 -22.30
N THR A 209 8.89 17.73 -21.07
CA THR A 209 9.28 16.94 -19.88
C THR A 209 8.30 17.16 -18.73
N GLY A 210 8.29 16.19 -17.80
CA GLY A 210 7.82 16.46 -16.45
C GLY A 210 8.92 17.12 -15.60
N ALA A 211 8.68 17.13 -14.27
CA ALA A 211 9.71 17.41 -13.29
C ALA A 211 9.53 16.46 -12.08
N ASN A 212 10.64 15.96 -11.54
CA ASN A 212 10.59 15.32 -10.23
C ASN A 212 10.37 16.36 -9.14
N PHE A 213 11.09 17.50 -9.24
CA PHE A 213 10.95 18.67 -8.37
C PHE A 213 11.15 19.95 -9.16
N VAL A 214 10.51 21.02 -8.69
CA VAL A 214 10.71 22.41 -9.17
C VAL A 214 11.12 23.25 -7.97
N VAL A 215 12.29 23.87 -8.05
CA VAL A 215 12.87 24.68 -6.98
C VAL A 215 12.34 26.12 -7.06
N ALA A 216 11.54 26.54 -6.09
CA ALA A 216 10.84 27.82 -6.13
C ALA A 216 11.79 29.03 -6.08
N GLU A 217 12.95 28.93 -5.37
CA GLU A 217 13.88 30.06 -5.26
C GLU A 217 14.60 30.43 -6.56
N SER A 218 14.70 29.49 -7.52
CA SER A 218 15.52 29.68 -8.73
C SER A 218 14.80 29.36 -10.04
N GLY A 219 13.61 28.76 -9.99
CA GLY A 219 12.93 28.24 -11.18
C GLY A 219 13.61 26.99 -11.76
N THR A 220 14.49 26.34 -11.00
CA THR A 220 15.22 25.16 -11.47
C THR A 220 14.32 23.93 -11.47
N ILE A 221 14.21 23.27 -12.63
CA ILE A 221 13.60 21.93 -12.74
C ILE A 221 14.65 20.85 -12.49
N THR A 222 14.24 19.80 -11.76
CA THR A 222 15.10 18.65 -11.46
C THR A 222 14.49 17.40 -12.08
N LEU A 223 15.31 16.70 -12.88
CA LEU A 223 14.98 15.42 -13.51
C LEU A 223 15.89 14.34 -12.93
N ILE A 224 15.31 13.32 -12.33
CA ILE A 224 16.03 12.16 -11.78
C ILE A 224 15.66 10.94 -12.61
N THR A 225 16.62 10.42 -13.37
CA THR A 225 16.39 9.39 -14.38
C THR A 225 17.49 8.32 -14.35
N ASN A 226 17.21 7.18 -14.96
CA ASN A 226 18.20 6.13 -15.22
C ASN A 226 18.78 6.22 -16.65
N GLU A 227 18.20 7.10 -17.47
CA GLU A 227 18.54 7.30 -18.89
C GLU A 227 18.78 8.78 -19.18
N GLY A 228 19.40 9.06 -20.34
CA GLY A 228 19.65 10.45 -20.75
C GLY A 228 18.55 11.07 -21.61
N ASN A 229 17.43 10.36 -21.84
CA ASN A 229 16.34 10.75 -22.71
C ASN A 229 15.67 12.07 -22.26
N ALA A 230 15.24 12.18 -21.01
CA ALA A 230 14.59 13.38 -20.49
C ALA A 230 15.46 14.64 -20.61
N ARG A 231 16.76 14.52 -20.34
CA ARG A 231 17.70 15.63 -20.57
C ARG A 231 17.77 16.02 -22.03
N LYS A 232 17.77 15.05 -22.96
CA LYS A 232 17.80 15.31 -24.40
C LYS A 232 16.52 16.00 -24.87
N CYS A 233 15.34 15.58 -24.40
CA CYS A 233 14.10 16.28 -24.66
C CYS A 233 14.16 17.75 -24.20
N ALA A 234 14.79 18.02 -23.05
CA ALA A 234 14.88 19.35 -22.48
C ALA A 234 15.87 20.28 -23.21
N VAL A 235 16.96 19.74 -23.78
CA VAL A 235 18.06 20.58 -24.27
C VAL A 235 18.32 20.52 -25.79
N THR A 236 17.73 19.56 -26.52
CA THR A 236 17.95 19.43 -27.97
C THR A 236 16.99 20.30 -28.79
N PRO A 237 15.65 20.27 -28.58
CA PRO A 237 14.73 21.17 -29.28
C PRO A 237 14.92 22.63 -28.86
N ASP A 238 14.57 23.55 -29.75
CA ASP A 238 14.68 24.98 -29.45
C ASP A 238 13.62 25.43 -28.41
N THR A 239 12.48 24.78 -28.33
CA THR A 239 11.44 25.02 -27.35
C THR A 239 11.33 23.87 -26.37
N HIS A 240 11.32 24.20 -25.09
CA HIS A 240 11.14 23.23 -24.00
C HIS A 240 9.94 23.58 -23.15
N VAL A 241 8.99 22.65 -23.05
CA VAL A 241 7.83 22.72 -22.16
C VAL A 241 7.98 21.75 -21.01
N ALA A 242 8.02 22.24 -19.78
CA ALA A 242 8.03 21.42 -18.56
C ALA A 242 6.63 21.44 -17.93
N VAL A 243 5.96 20.27 -17.85
CA VAL A 243 4.63 20.13 -17.23
C VAL A 243 4.79 19.50 -15.85
N ALA A 244 4.43 20.22 -14.79
CA ALA A 244 4.59 19.77 -13.41
C ALA A 244 3.35 20.10 -12.57
N GLY A 245 2.88 19.15 -11.77
CA GLY A 245 1.88 19.48 -10.75
C GLY A 245 2.46 20.42 -9.69
N VAL A 246 1.62 21.30 -9.15
CA VAL A 246 2.03 22.28 -8.12
C VAL A 246 2.66 21.62 -6.89
N GLU A 247 2.32 20.35 -6.61
CA GLU A 247 2.90 19.57 -5.53
C GLU A 247 4.40 19.23 -5.72
N LYS A 248 4.97 19.47 -6.90
CA LYS A 248 6.39 19.27 -7.19
C LYS A 248 7.27 20.41 -6.71
N LEU A 249 6.68 21.51 -6.29
CA LEU A 249 7.41 22.64 -5.75
C LEU A 249 8.11 22.28 -4.44
N ILE A 250 9.35 22.74 -4.32
CA ILE A 250 10.14 22.74 -3.08
C ILE A 250 10.79 24.12 -2.89
N PRO A 251 11.06 24.54 -1.62
CA PRO A 251 11.51 25.92 -1.35
C PRO A 251 12.88 26.28 -1.94
N ALA A 252 13.89 25.41 -1.78
CA ALA A 252 15.29 25.73 -2.09
C ALA A 252 16.06 24.55 -2.69
N VAL A 253 17.18 24.83 -3.35
CA VAL A 253 18.06 23.79 -3.95
C VAL A 253 18.59 22.81 -2.89
N GLY A 254 18.90 23.29 -1.68
CA GLY A 254 19.36 22.44 -0.59
C GLY A 254 18.37 21.36 -0.18
N ASP A 255 17.07 21.61 -0.37
CA ASP A 255 15.99 20.67 -0.04
C ASP A 255 15.93 19.46 -1.00
N LEU A 256 16.70 19.46 -2.09
CA LEU A 256 16.80 18.31 -3.02
C LEU A 256 17.62 17.15 -2.45
N GLU A 257 18.54 17.41 -1.53
CA GLU A 257 19.52 16.41 -1.06
C GLU A 257 18.88 15.10 -0.60
N PRO A 258 17.89 15.09 0.33
CA PRO A 258 17.29 13.84 0.80
C PRO A 258 16.52 13.11 -0.30
N PHE A 259 15.91 13.82 -1.25
CA PHE A 259 15.17 13.18 -2.35
C PHE A 259 16.11 12.53 -3.37
N VAL A 260 17.22 13.18 -3.72
CA VAL A 260 18.24 12.64 -4.64
C VAL A 260 18.83 11.34 -4.06
N ASP A 261 19.03 11.31 -2.74
CA ASP A 261 19.55 10.11 -2.07
C ASP A 261 18.50 8.98 -1.97
N ILE A 262 17.24 9.29 -1.64
CA ILE A 262 16.26 8.25 -1.30
C ILE A 262 15.46 7.70 -2.50
N ILE A 263 15.30 8.48 -3.59
CA ILE A 263 14.36 8.10 -4.66
C ILE A 263 14.77 6.80 -5.39
N ALA A 264 16.06 6.66 -5.75
CA ALA A 264 16.55 5.46 -6.42
C ALA A 264 16.57 4.24 -5.51
N LYS A 265 16.89 4.44 -4.22
CA LYS A 265 16.82 3.39 -3.19
C LYS A 265 15.39 2.84 -3.06
N SER A 266 14.40 3.74 -3.07
CA SER A 266 12.98 3.40 -2.89
C SER A 266 12.37 2.77 -4.14
N ALA A 267 12.67 3.28 -5.33
CA ALA A 267 12.06 2.86 -6.59
C ALA A 267 12.52 1.47 -7.03
N THR A 268 13.83 1.26 -7.10
CA THR A 268 14.46 0.08 -7.71
C THR A 268 15.51 -0.59 -6.84
N GLY A 269 15.76 -0.08 -5.63
CA GLY A 269 16.80 -0.58 -4.73
C GLY A 269 18.22 -0.30 -5.24
N GLN A 270 18.41 0.81 -5.95
CA GLN A 270 19.74 1.29 -6.38
C GLN A 270 20.36 2.12 -5.26
N PRO A 271 21.67 1.98 -5.00
CA PRO A 271 22.33 2.73 -3.92
C PRO A 271 22.46 4.23 -4.18
N ILE A 272 22.42 4.66 -5.44
CA ILE A 272 22.54 6.07 -5.86
C ILE A 272 21.60 6.36 -7.04
N SER A 273 21.20 7.62 -7.18
CA SER A 273 20.58 8.15 -8.41
C SER A 273 21.62 8.27 -9.51
N GLN A 274 21.36 7.71 -10.69
CA GLN A 274 22.35 7.65 -11.77
C GLN A 274 22.50 8.99 -12.49
N TYR A 275 21.39 9.60 -12.87
CA TYR A 275 21.38 10.90 -13.54
C TYR A 275 20.48 11.85 -12.77
N VAL A 276 21.06 12.93 -12.30
CA VAL A 276 20.36 14.07 -11.73
C VAL A 276 20.65 15.27 -12.62
N THR A 277 19.64 15.72 -13.35
CA THR A 277 19.76 16.87 -14.25
C THR A 277 19.02 18.04 -13.61
N MET A 278 19.72 19.12 -13.38
CA MET A 278 19.18 20.36 -12.84
C MET A 278 19.30 21.44 -13.92
N LEU A 279 18.17 21.99 -14.34
CA LEU A 279 18.09 23.00 -15.38
C LEU A 279 17.46 24.27 -14.80
N THR A 280 18.17 25.39 -14.90
CA THR A 280 17.60 26.71 -14.62
C THR A 280 17.32 27.38 -15.96
N PRO A 281 16.11 27.21 -16.52
CA PRO A 281 15.79 27.65 -17.87
C PRO A 281 15.56 29.15 -17.97
N PRO A 282 15.65 29.69 -19.21
CA PRO A 282 16.11 28.99 -20.42
C PRO A 282 17.59 28.66 -20.35
N THR A 283 17.96 27.46 -20.80
CA THR A 283 19.38 27.03 -20.79
C THR A 283 20.12 27.53 -22.03
N GLU A 284 21.19 28.25 -21.81
CA GLU A 284 22.11 28.67 -22.88
C GLU A 284 23.18 27.60 -23.19
N SER A 285 22.98 26.37 -22.84
CA SER A 285 23.95 25.32 -23.11
C SER A 285 24.10 25.10 -24.60
N PRO A 286 25.34 25.10 -25.14
CA PRO A 286 25.56 24.70 -26.52
C PRO A 286 25.08 23.24 -26.66
N THR A 287 24.22 23.01 -27.61
CA THR A 287 23.80 21.66 -27.97
C THR A 287 24.98 20.92 -28.54
N ILE A 288 25.28 19.72 -28.08
CA ILE A 288 26.36 18.90 -28.61
C ILE A 288 25.76 17.98 -29.67
N ASP A 289 26.36 17.96 -30.85
CA ASP A 289 26.10 16.94 -31.84
C ASP A 289 26.65 15.61 -31.32
N PHE A 290 25.76 14.68 -31.00
CA PHE A 290 26.11 13.39 -30.43
C PHE A 290 26.81 12.43 -31.42
N ASP A 291 26.81 12.74 -32.71
CA ASP A 291 27.50 11.94 -33.72
C ASP A 291 28.94 12.42 -33.90
N SER A 292 29.20 13.71 -33.73
CA SER A 292 30.52 14.31 -33.90
C SER A 292 31.23 14.68 -32.61
N ASP A 293 30.55 14.65 -31.46
CA ASP A 293 31.01 15.20 -30.18
C ASP A 293 31.41 16.68 -30.25
N GLU A 294 30.98 17.40 -31.28
CA GLU A 294 31.23 18.83 -31.42
C GLU A 294 30.01 19.66 -31.02
N PRO A 295 30.20 20.86 -30.45
CA PRO A 295 29.07 21.75 -30.22
C PRO A 295 28.37 22.08 -31.53
N ILE A 296 27.05 21.88 -31.60
CA ILE A 296 26.25 22.43 -32.68
C ILE A 296 26.37 23.95 -32.54
N ALA A 297 26.93 24.60 -33.58
CA ALA A 297 27.10 26.05 -33.58
C ALA A 297 25.72 26.70 -33.54
N GLY A 298 25.24 26.98 -32.34
CA GLY A 298 24.13 27.86 -32.10
C GLY A 298 24.48 29.26 -32.56
N GLY A 299 23.54 29.94 -33.13
CA GLY A 299 23.69 31.29 -33.68
C GLY A 299 24.37 32.25 -32.69
N ASP A 300 24.91 33.25 -33.24
CA ASP A 300 25.82 34.27 -32.69
C ASP A 300 25.48 34.69 -31.24
N SER A 301 26.42 34.40 -30.37
CA SER A 301 26.39 34.54 -28.92
C SER A 301 26.07 35.97 -28.42
N ARG A 302 25.30 35.99 -27.37
CA ARG A 302 24.99 37.00 -26.36
C ARG A 302 23.67 37.75 -26.53
N GLY A 303 22.65 37.15 -25.97
CA GLY A 303 21.43 37.85 -25.55
C GLY A 303 20.14 37.47 -26.22
N ASP A 304 20.19 36.62 -27.25
CA ASP A 304 18.98 36.04 -27.84
C ASP A 304 19.35 34.64 -28.32
N THR A 305 19.22 33.65 -27.42
CA THR A 305 19.57 32.25 -27.75
C THR A 305 18.54 31.64 -28.67
N GLY A 306 17.42 32.30 -28.91
CA GLY A 306 16.27 31.77 -29.65
C GLY A 306 15.59 30.57 -28.98
N ARG A 307 16.02 30.19 -27.77
CA ARG A 307 15.40 29.08 -27.02
C ARG A 307 14.28 29.59 -26.14
N GLU A 308 13.15 28.91 -26.23
CA GLU A 308 12.01 29.19 -25.40
C GLU A 308 11.82 28.15 -24.30
N PHE A 309 11.33 28.61 -23.14
CA PHE A 309 11.02 27.73 -22.03
C PHE A 309 9.67 28.10 -21.42
N HIS A 310 8.83 27.07 -21.29
CA HIS A 310 7.52 27.18 -20.68
C HIS A 310 7.44 26.23 -19.49
N LEU A 311 7.09 26.75 -18.31
CA LEU A 311 6.74 25.97 -17.13
C LEU A 311 5.22 25.97 -16.97
N VAL A 312 4.59 24.83 -17.22
CA VAL A 312 3.16 24.63 -16.95
C VAL A 312 3.01 24.02 -15.56
N LEU A 313 2.45 24.80 -14.64
CA LEU A 313 2.12 24.35 -13.28
C LEU A 313 0.65 23.95 -13.24
N LEU A 314 0.39 22.67 -13.02
CA LEU A 314 -0.94 22.09 -13.06
C LEU A 314 -1.53 21.98 -11.65
N ASP A 315 -2.72 22.57 -11.43
CA ASP A 315 -3.54 22.33 -10.24
C ASP A 315 -4.31 21.01 -10.35
N ASN A 316 -5.26 20.93 -11.24
CA ASN A 316 -6.11 19.73 -11.46
C ASN A 316 -6.59 19.07 -10.15
N GLY A 317 -7.12 19.87 -9.22
CA GLY A 317 -7.65 19.41 -7.93
C GLY A 317 -6.63 19.30 -6.78
N ARG A 318 -5.36 19.62 -7.01
CA ARG A 318 -4.30 19.54 -5.97
C ARG A 318 -4.51 20.56 -4.85
N MET A 319 -5.01 21.74 -5.17
CA MET A 319 -5.31 22.74 -4.15
C MET A 319 -6.51 22.33 -3.28
N ASP A 320 -7.50 21.65 -3.85
CA ASP A 320 -8.59 21.06 -3.08
C ASP A 320 -8.10 19.92 -2.19
N MET A 321 -7.19 19.05 -2.69
CA MET A 321 -6.54 18.01 -1.88
C MET A 321 -5.72 18.60 -0.74
N ARG A 322 -5.07 19.74 -0.95
CA ARG A 322 -4.31 20.46 0.08
C ARG A 322 -5.20 20.95 1.22
N GLU A 323 -6.40 21.43 0.92
CA GLU A 323 -7.37 21.87 1.93
C GLU A 323 -8.07 20.69 2.63
N ASP A 324 -8.06 19.50 2.05
CA ASP A 324 -8.62 18.28 2.62
C ASP A 324 -7.61 17.59 3.56
N GLU A 325 -7.80 17.73 4.87
CA GLU A 325 -6.91 17.13 5.89
C GLU A 325 -6.71 15.61 5.72
N GLN A 326 -7.64 14.90 5.08
CA GLN A 326 -7.59 13.45 4.90
C GLN A 326 -6.86 13.03 3.62
N LEU A 327 -6.84 13.88 2.58
CA LEU A 327 -6.17 13.60 1.31
C LEU A 327 -4.84 14.33 1.15
N ARG A 328 -4.57 15.36 1.97
CA ARG A 328 -3.36 16.19 1.89
C ARG A 328 -2.06 15.39 1.82
N GLU A 329 -1.92 14.32 2.58
CA GLU A 329 -0.73 13.48 2.55
C GLU A 329 -0.45 12.84 1.18
N THR A 330 -1.46 12.71 0.32
CA THR A 330 -1.26 12.23 -1.06
C THR A 330 -0.29 13.12 -1.82
N LEU A 331 -0.32 14.45 -1.58
CA LEU A 331 0.54 15.44 -2.24
C LEU A 331 2.02 15.35 -1.81
N TYR A 332 2.33 14.63 -0.72
CA TYR A 332 3.72 14.37 -0.33
C TYR A 332 4.39 13.33 -1.22
N CYS A 333 3.62 12.61 -2.03
CA CYS A 333 4.10 11.51 -2.87
C CYS A 333 5.14 11.99 -3.89
N ILE A 334 6.33 11.37 -3.87
CA ILE A 334 7.42 11.60 -4.82
C ILE A 334 7.38 10.65 -6.02
N ARG A 335 6.33 9.85 -6.17
CA ARG A 335 6.04 8.94 -7.28
C ARG A 335 7.13 7.88 -7.53
N CYS A 336 7.77 7.37 -6.47
CA CYS A 336 8.83 6.37 -6.56
C CYS A 336 8.36 4.92 -6.80
N GLY A 337 7.07 4.61 -6.70
CA GLY A 337 6.52 3.26 -6.92
C GLY A 337 6.79 2.22 -5.81
N ALA A 338 7.47 2.58 -4.71
CA ALA A 338 7.79 1.64 -3.64
C ALA A 338 6.55 0.98 -3.00
N CYS A 339 5.45 1.73 -2.89
CA CYS A 339 4.19 1.23 -2.36
C CYS A 339 3.56 0.16 -3.26
N SER A 340 3.67 0.29 -4.57
CA SER A 340 3.22 -0.70 -5.55
C SER A 340 4.08 -1.96 -5.46
N ASN A 341 5.39 -1.82 -5.51
CA ASN A 341 6.34 -2.94 -5.43
C ASN A 341 6.23 -3.73 -4.12
N SER A 342 5.86 -3.09 -3.00
CA SER A 342 5.70 -3.75 -1.70
C SER A 342 4.33 -4.42 -1.49
N CYS A 343 3.34 -4.13 -2.33
CA CYS A 343 1.99 -4.63 -2.17
C CYS A 343 1.81 -6.02 -2.80
N ALA A 344 1.42 -7.02 -2.01
CA ALA A 344 1.23 -8.39 -2.51
C ALA A 344 0.13 -8.48 -3.59
N ASN A 345 -0.97 -7.73 -3.43
CA ASN A 345 -2.03 -7.71 -4.42
C ASN A 345 -1.57 -7.05 -5.73
N PHE A 346 -0.83 -5.95 -5.63
CA PHE A 346 -0.24 -5.33 -6.82
C PHE A 346 0.76 -6.25 -7.53
N GLN A 347 1.59 -6.97 -6.78
CA GLN A 347 2.53 -7.94 -7.34
C GLN A 347 1.86 -9.07 -8.13
N SER A 348 0.56 -9.28 -7.96
CA SER A 348 -0.21 -10.33 -8.66
C SER A 348 -0.99 -9.81 -9.86
N VAL A 349 -1.52 -8.57 -9.82
CA VAL A 349 -2.43 -8.05 -10.85
C VAL A 349 -1.95 -6.75 -11.52
N GLY A 350 -0.81 -6.21 -11.12
CA GLY A 350 -0.27 -4.96 -11.68
C GLY A 350 -1.18 -3.74 -11.54
N GLY A 351 -0.86 -2.70 -12.29
CA GLY A 351 -1.65 -1.47 -12.35
C GLY A 351 -2.99 -1.66 -13.03
N HIS A 352 -3.09 -2.52 -14.02
CA HIS A 352 -4.35 -2.82 -14.69
C HIS A 352 -5.41 -3.42 -13.77
N GLY A 353 -4.99 -4.09 -12.68
CA GLY A 353 -5.90 -4.57 -11.62
C GLY A 353 -5.99 -3.62 -10.44
N PHE A 354 -4.86 -3.07 -9.98
CA PHE A 354 -4.76 -2.19 -8.83
C PHE A 354 -4.33 -0.78 -9.25
N GLY A 355 -5.11 -0.14 -10.09
CA GLY A 355 -4.94 1.23 -10.56
C GLY A 355 -6.24 1.78 -11.15
N GLY A 356 -6.27 3.09 -11.33
CA GLY A 356 -7.34 3.84 -11.97
C GLY A 356 -6.97 4.27 -13.39
N GLU A 357 -7.34 5.47 -13.76
CA GLU A 357 -7.09 6.01 -15.11
C GLU A 357 -5.59 6.24 -15.35
N THR A 358 -4.88 6.81 -14.36
CA THR A 358 -3.44 7.12 -14.49
C THR A 358 -2.60 6.45 -13.42
N TYR A 359 -3.04 6.51 -12.16
CA TYR A 359 -2.23 6.10 -11.03
C TYR A 359 -2.47 4.66 -10.61
N SER A 360 -1.39 3.96 -10.23
CA SER A 360 -1.44 2.56 -9.82
C SER A 360 -0.80 2.29 -8.46
N GLY A 361 -1.23 1.20 -7.81
CA GLY A 361 -0.76 0.78 -6.50
C GLY A 361 -1.45 1.48 -5.34
N GLY A 362 -0.90 1.34 -4.14
CA GLY A 362 -1.58 1.80 -2.92
C GLY A 362 -1.90 3.29 -2.87
N ILE A 363 -1.00 4.14 -3.35
CA ILE A 363 -1.18 5.60 -3.35
C ILE A 363 -2.16 6.08 -4.42
N ALA A 364 -2.42 5.25 -5.43
CA ALA A 364 -3.34 5.57 -6.52
C ALA A 364 -4.72 6.00 -6.04
N THR A 365 -5.24 5.36 -5.00
CA THR A 365 -6.55 5.71 -4.44
C THR A 365 -6.67 7.19 -4.07
N GLY A 366 -5.63 7.75 -3.45
CA GLY A 366 -5.61 9.18 -3.09
C GLY A 366 -5.51 10.09 -4.32
N TRP A 367 -4.63 9.74 -5.27
CA TRP A 367 -4.47 10.49 -6.51
C TRP A 367 -5.72 10.45 -7.37
N GLU A 368 -6.23 9.25 -7.68
CA GLU A 368 -7.44 9.10 -8.50
C GLU A 368 -8.64 9.83 -7.91
N ALA A 369 -8.83 9.72 -6.58
CA ALA A 369 -9.92 10.42 -5.90
C ALA A 369 -9.80 11.95 -5.98
N GLY A 370 -8.57 12.47 -6.03
CA GLY A 370 -8.28 13.89 -6.07
C GLY A 370 -8.35 14.50 -7.46
N VAL A 371 -7.82 13.79 -8.48
CA VAL A 371 -7.66 14.35 -9.85
C VAL A 371 -8.70 13.83 -10.85
N HIS A 372 -9.14 12.58 -10.74
CA HIS A 372 -10.15 11.98 -11.64
C HIS A 372 -11.51 11.76 -10.95
N GLY A 373 -11.55 11.87 -9.63
CA GLY A 373 -12.78 11.78 -8.83
C GLY A 373 -12.99 10.43 -8.13
N GLN A 374 -13.97 10.41 -7.23
CA GLN A 374 -14.25 9.26 -6.35
C GLN A 374 -14.63 7.98 -7.12
N GLU A 375 -15.21 8.10 -8.30
CA GLU A 375 -15.67 6.95 -9.09
C GLU A 375 -14.49 6.16 -9.65
N SER A 376 -13.43 6.82 -10.13
CA SER A 376 -12.19 6.15 -10.57
C SER A 376 -11.53 5.39 -9.40
N ALA A 377 -11.35 6.03 -8.26
CA ALA A 377 -10.79 5.37 -7.08
C ALA A 377 -11.63 4.18 -6.58
N ALA A 378 -12.95 4.22 -6.71
CA ALA A 378 -13.87 3.17 -6.26
C ALA A 378 -13.71 1.85 -7.03
N GLU A 379 -13.15 1.86 -8.23
CA GLU A 379 -13.00 0.67 -9.06
C GLU A 379 -12.03 -0.34 -8.44
N PHE A 380 -10.96 0.12 -7.81
CA PHE A 380 -9.86 -0.71 -7.31
C PHE A 380 -9.52 -0.55 -5.82
N ASN A 381 -10.04 0.48 -5.14
CA ASN A 381 -9.71 0.76 -3.73
C ASN A 381 -9.89 -0.45 -2.79
N ASP A 382 -10.90 -1.30 -3.03
CA ASP A 382 -11.14 -2.49 -2.22
C ASP A 382 -10.01 -3.55 -2.31
N LEU A 383 -9.06 -3.41 -3.22
CA LEU A 383 -7.82 -4.21 -3.27
C LEU A 383 -6.83 -3.86 -2.15
N CYS A 384 -6.96 -2.69 -1.53
CA CYS A 384 -6.17 -2.35 -0.35
C CYS A 384 -6.69 -3.09 0.89
N THR A 385 -5.86 -3.93 1.48
CA THR A 385 -6.18 -4.73 2.67
C THR A 385 -5.78 -4.08 3.99
N GLY A 386 -5.18 -2.88 3.94
CA GLY A 386 -4.74 -2.15 5.13
C GLY A 386 -3.59 -2.83 5.89
N CYS A 387 -2.72 -3.56 5.20
CA CYS A 387 -1.61 -4.30 5.81
C CYS A 387 -0.40 -3.44 6.22
N THR A 388 -0.38 -2.15 5.88
CA THR A 388 0.62 -1.12 6.21
C THR A 388 2.04 -1.29 5.63
N ARG A 389 2.32 -2.33 4.85
CA ARG A 389 3.64 -2.55 4.21
C ARG A 389 4.09 -1.38 3.32
N CYS A 390 3.15 -0.74 2.65
CA CYS A 390 3.42 0.43 1.82
C CYS A 390 3.87 1.65 2.64
N VAL A 391 3.47 1.78 3.92
CA VAL A 391 3.95 2.84 4.83
C VAL A 391 5.43 2.64 5.13
N GLU A 392 5.82 1.39 5.42
CA GLU A 392 7.22 1.03 5.66
C GLU A 392 8.11 1.25 4.43
N ALA A 393 7.56 0.97 3.25
CA ALA A 393 8.25 1.18 1.99
C ALA A 393 8.31 2.66 1.57
N CYS A 394 7.40 3.52 2.06
CA CYS A 394 7.28 4.90 1.60
C CYS A 394 8.42 5.78 2.12
N PRO A 395 9.22 6.41 1.23
CA PRO A 395 10.33 7.25 1.63
C PRO A 395 9.91 8.55 2.34
N VAL A 396 8.65 8.95 2.22
CA VAL A 396 8.07 10.14 2.84
C VAL A 396 6.95 9.80 3.83
N LYS A 397 6.88 8.53 4.28
CA LYS A 397 6.00 8.06 5.37
C LYS A 397 4.52 8.41 5.23
N ILE A 398 3.96 8.33 4.03
CA ILE A 398 2.52 8.58 3.81
C ILE A 398 1.70 7.45 4.42
N ASP A 399 0.65 7.79 5.17
CA ASP A 399 -0.30 6.82 5.69
C ASP A 399 -1.31 6.39 4.61
N ILE A 400 -0.78 5.67 3.61
CA ILE A 400 -1.53 5.17 2.46
C ILE A 400 -2.76 4.34 2.86
N PRO A 401 -2.70 3.42 3.84
CA PRO A 401 -3.87 2.65 4.26
C PRO A 401 -4.99 3.52 4.83
N TRP A 402 -4.66 4.59 5.54
CA TRP A 402 -5.66 5.53 6.05
C TRP A 402 -6.34 6.28 4.90
N ILE A 403 -5.57 6.82 3.94
CA ILE A 403 -6.12 7.46 2.72
C ILE A 403 -7.10 6.51 2.03
N ASN A 404 -6.70 5.26 1.79
CA ASN A 404 -7.56 4.24 1.18
C ASN A 404 -8.84 3.99 2.01
N THR A 405 -8.74 3.99 3.33
CA THR A 405 -9.88 3.79 4.23
C THR A 405 -10.86 4.96 4.14
N VAL A 406 -10.36 6.20 4.14
CA VAL A 406 -11.18 7.43 4.02
C VAL A 406 -11.86 7.52 2.65
N VAL A 407 -11.14 7.25 1.57
CA VAL A 407 -11.74 7.23 0.22
C VAL A 407 -12.82 6.15 0.12
N ARG A 408 -12.59 4.97 0.71
CA ARG A 408 -13.58 3.90 0.80
C ARG A 408 -14.82 4.32 1.59
N ASP A 409 -14.65 5.03 2.71
CA ASP A 409 -15.76 5.59 3.50
C ASP A 409 -16.58 6.59 2.68
N ARG A 410 -15.91 7.52 1.99
CA ARG A 410 -16.57 8.51 1.11
C ARG A 410 -17.34 7.84 -0.02
N THR A 411 -16.74 6.84 -0.68
CA THR A 411 -17.39 6.05 -1.73
C THR A 411 -18.62 5.32 -1.20
N ASN A 412 -18.55 4.76 0.00
CA ASN A 412 -19.68 4.07 0.63
C ASN A 412 -20.87 5.01 0.89
N ARG A 413 -20.64 6.27 1.21
CA ARG A 413 -21.69 7.29 1.48
C ARG A 413 -22.38 7.80 0.23
N ASN A 414 -21.77 7.65 -0.94
CA ASN A 414 -22.37 8.04 -2.22
C ASN A 414 -23.37 7.02 -2.78
N GLY A 415 -23.57 5.89 -2.09
CA GLY A 415 -24.54 4.87 -2.49
C GLY A 415 -25.99 5.32 -2.29
N ASP A 416 -26.87 4.94 -3.21
CA ASP A 416 -28.32 5.18 -3.08
C ASP A 416 -28.92 4.34 -1.97
N ALA A 417 -29.68 4.97 -1.05
CA ALA A 417 -30.42 4.27 -0.01
C ALA A 417 -31.42 3.25 -0.61
N ARG A 418 -31.33 1.98 -0.18
CA ARG A 418 -32.18 0.91 -0.69
C ARG A 418 -33.45 0.78 0.14
N ALA A 419 -34.55 0.39 -0.50
CA ALA A 419 -35.88 0.34 0.13
C ALA A 419 -35.97 -0.55 1.39
N TYR A 420 -35.02 -1.44 1.64
CA TYR A 420 -34.97 -2.33 2.79
C TYR A 420 -34.01 -1.86 3.90
N GLU A 421 -33.30 -0.74 3.72
CA GLU A 421 -32.30 -0.26 4.70
C GLU A 421 -32.86 0.01 6.06
N PHE A 422 -34.11 0.51 6.16
CA PHE A 422 -34.77 0.69 7.44
C PHE A 422 -34.86 -0.60 8.28
N LEU A 423 -34.91 -1.78 7.62
CA LEU A 423 -34.87 -3.07 8.32
C LEU A 423 -33.43 -3.41 8.76
N VAL A 424 -32.45 -3.08 7.93
CA VAL A 424 -31.05 -3.37 8.19
C VAL A 424 -30.54 -2.44 9.30
N ASP A 425 -30.88 -1.16 9.28
CA ASP A 425 -30.51 -0.18 10.31
C ASP A 425 -31.00 -0.58 11.71
N GLY A 426 -32.20 -1.21 11.78
CA GLY A 426 -32.73 -1.73 13.03
C GLY A 426 -32.03 -3.00 13.53
N LEU A 427 -31.30 -3.71 12.68
CA LEU A 427 -30.66 -5.00 13.00
C LEU A 427 -29.15 -4.89 13.19
N THR A 428 -28.52 -3.87 12.63
CA THR A 428 -27.05 -3.68 12.71
C THR A 428 -26.68 -2.63 13.77
N PRO A 429 -25.66 -2.88 14.58
CA PRO A 429 -25.20 -1.93 15.60
C PRO A 429 -24.20 -0.90 15.04
N ASP A 430 -24.21 -0.61 13.74
CA ASP A 430 -23.29 0.34 13.12
C ASP A 430 -23.75 1.80 13.23
N ALA A 431 -22.89 2.73 12.81
CA ALA A 431 -23.12 4.18 12.82
C ALA A 431 -23.16 4.77 11.42
N GLU A 432 -23.21 3.94 10.40
CA GLU A 432 -23.13 4.35 8.99
C GLU A 432 -24.49 4.85 8.49
N ASP A 433 -24.42 5.82 7.58
CA ASP A 433 -25.58 6.28 6.82
C ASP A 433 -26.07 5.20 5.84
N GLY A 434 -27.25 5.40 5.23
CA GLY A 434 -27.80 4.51 4.21
C GLY A 434 -26.93 4.42 2.95
N GLY A 435 -27.13 3.36 2.14
CA GLY A 435 -26.44 3.15 0.86
C GLY A 435 -25.26 2.18 0.91
N LEU A 436 -24.77 1.79 2.08
CA LEU A 436 -23.66 0.86 2.23
C LEU A 436 -23.98 -0.54 1.64
N ASP A 437 -23.04 -1.14 0.91
CA ASP A 437 -23.19 -2.48 0.37
C ASP A 437 -23.45 -3.51 1.48
N PRO A 438 -24.45 -4.43 1.31
CA PRO A 438 -24.79 -5.41 2.33
C PRO A 438 -23.63 -6.33 2.74
N GLY A 439 -22.73 -6.67 1.81
CA GLY A 439 -21.52 -7.45 2.11
C GLY A 439 -20.57 -6.66 2.99
N LYS A 440 -20.30 -5.38 2.68
CA LYS A 440 -19.47 -4.49 3.51
C LYS A 440 -20.07 -4.35 4.92
N ARG A 441 -21.39 -4.15 5.04
CA ARG A 441 -22.08 -4.05 6.33
C ARG A 441 -22.01 -5.37 7.11
N PHE A 442 -22.16 -6.51 6.44
CA PHE A 442 -22.00 -7.84 7.05
C PHE A 442 -20.60 -8.03 7.63
N PHE A 443 -19.56 -7.82 6.83
CA PHE A 443 -18.17 -8.00 7.27
C PHE A 443 -17.77 -6.96 8.31
N GLY A 444 -18.21 -5.71 8.20
CA GLY A 444 -17.93 -4.67 9.17
C GLY A 444 -18.56 -4.92 10.55
N ASN A 445 -19.61 -5.75 10.63
CA ASN A 445 -20.29 -6.14 11.86
C ASN A 445 -20.07 -7.62 12.22
N VAL A 446 -18.92 -8.20 11.84
CA VAL A 446 -18.63 -9.64 12.02
C VAL A 446 -18.75 -10.10 13.47
N GLY A 447 -18.46 -9.27 14.48
CA GLY A 447 -18.62 -9.64 15.88
C GLY A 447 -20.08 -9.85 16.28
N THR A 448 -21.04 -9.12 15.68
CA THR A 448 -22.47 -9.42 15.87
C THR A 448 -22.83 -10.78 15.24
N VAL A 449 -22.28 -11.07 14.06
CA VAL A 449 -22.45 -12.36 13.38
C VAL A 449 -21.87 -13.49 14.22
N ALA A 450 -20.66 -13.31 14.77
CA ALA A 450 -19.99 -14.30 15.60
C ALA A 450 -20.76 -14.60 16.90
N ARG A 451 -21.25 -13.58 17.58
CA ARG A 451 -22.12 -13.76 18.78
C ARG A 451 -23.38 -14.57 18.48
N LEU A 452 -24.05 -14.27 17.38
CA LEU A 452 -25.23 -15.04 16.95
C LEU A 452 -24.84 -16.45 16.51
N GLY A 453 -23.72 -16.60 15.82
CA GLY A 453 -23.15 -17.87 15.39
C GLY A 453 -22.88 -18.79 16.58
N SER A 454 -22.13 -18.28 17.59
CA SER A 454 -21.82 -19.05 18.82
C SER A 454 -23.07 -19.40 19.63
N ALA A 455 -24.02 -18.45 19.80
CA ALA A 455 -25.24 -18.72 20.52
C ALA A 455 -26.12 -19.84 19.88
N THR A 456 -25.98 -20.07 18.58
CA THR A 456 -26.75 -21.05 17.82
C THR A 456 -25.91 -22.23 17.32
N ALA A 457 -24.62 -22.28 17.62
CA ALA A 457 -23.76 -23.42 17.28
C ALA A 457 -24.21 -24.73 17.96
N PRO A 458 -24.09 -25.90 17.30
CA PRO A 458 -23.51 -26.14 15.97
C PRO A 458 -24.48 -25.96 14.78
N VAL A 459 -25.72 -25.53 15.02
CA VAL A 459 -26.74 -25.42 13.96
C VAL A 459 -26.39 -24.34 12.95
N SER A 460 -25.81 -23.20 13.42
CA SER A 460 -25.33 -22.13 12.56
C SER A 460 -24.25 -22.62 11.59
N ASN A 461 -23.28 -23.40 12.08
CA ASN A 461 -22.19 -23.95 11.28
C ASN A 461 -22.71 -24.89 10.19
N TRP A 462 -23.57 -25.85 10.59
CA TRP A 462 -24.21 -26.76 9.63
C TRP A 462 -25.04 -26.03 8.55
N LEU A 463 -25.71 -24.95 8.96
CA LEU A 463 -26.53 -24.16 8.03
C LEU A 463 -25.64 -23.36 7.05
N ALA A 464 -24.55 -22.80 7.54
CA ALA A 464 -23.57 -22.04 6.74
C ALA A 464 -22.92 -22.92 5.65
N ASP A 465 -22.70 -24.21 5.92
CA ASP A 465 -22.12 -25.17 4.97
C ASP A 465 -23.16 -25.75 3.96
N ALA A 466 -24.43 -25.53 4.18
CA ALA A 466 -25.45 -26.05 3.29
C ALA A 466 -25.38 -25.40 1.89
N GLY A 467 -25.25 -26.19 0.83
CA GLY A 467 -25.08 -25.72 -0.55
C GLY A 467 -26.06 -24.63 -1.02
N PRO A 468 -27.38 -24.72 -0.73
CA PRO A 468 -28.33 -23.65 -1.05
C PRO A 468 -28.02 -22.34 -0.31
N VAL A 469 -27.56 -22.41 0.96
CA VAL A 469 -27.20 -21.24 1.77
C VAL A 469 -25.90 -20.61 1.23
N ARG A 470 -24.90 -21.42 0.87
CA ARG A 470 -23.67 -20.95 0.21
C ARG A 470 -23.98 -20.16 -1.06
N GLY A 471 -24.88 -20.67 -1.92
CA GLY A 471 -25.30 -19.96 -3.12
C GLY A 471 -26.06 -18.65 -2.83
N LEU A 472 -26.83 -18.60 -1.73
CA LEU A 472 -27.49 -17.37 -1.29
C LEU A 472 -26.49 -16.35 -0.77
N LEU A 473 -25.53 -16.75 0.08
CA LEU A 473 -24.47 -15.90 0.61
C LEU A 473 -23.62 -15.30 -0.50
N GLU A 474 -23.26 -16.11 -1.51
CA GLU A 474 -22.52 -15.62 -2.69
C GLU A 474 -23.32 -14.54 -3.45
N ARG A 475 -24.60 -14.75 -3.64
CA ARG A 475 -25.45 -13.82 -4.41
C ARG A 475 -25.74 -12.52 -3.65
N THR A 476 -25.94 -12.59 -2.34
CA THR A 476 -26.38 -11.44 -1.53
C THR A 476 -25.23 -10.68 -0.87
N LEU A 477 -24.27 -11.41 -0.33
CA LEU A 477 -23.14 -10.84 0.43
C LEU A 477 -21.80 -10.88 -0.34
N GLY A 478 -21.75 -11.57 -1.48
CA GLY A 478 -20.52 -11.71 -2.26
C GLY A 478 -19.52 -12.69 -1.67
N ILE A 479 -19.93 -13.59 -0.78
CA ILE A 479 -19.05 -14.61 -0.19
C ILE A 479 -18.86 -15.74 -1.20
N ASP A 480 -17.63 -16.00 -1.64
CA ASP A 480 -17.34 -17.08 -2.59
C ASP A 480 -17.72 -18.45 -2.00
N ARG A 481 -18.42 -19.26 -2.78
CA ARG A 481 -18.84 -20.60 -2.34
C ARG A 481 -17.69 -21.59 -2.13
N ARG A 482 -16.49 -21.29 -2.66
CA ARG A 482 -15.27 -22.09 -2.50
C ARG A 482 -14.54 -21.80 -1.19
N SER A 483 -14.84 -20.66 -0.56
CA SER A 483 -14.18 -20.27 0.70
C SER A 483 -14.64 -21.17 1.85
N ASP A 484 -13.72 -21.60 2.70
CA ASP A 484 -14.06 -22.24 3.97
C ASP A 484 -14.47 -21.16 4.98
N LEU A 485 -15.68 -21.27 5.54
CA LEU A 485 -16.17 -20.27 6.51
C LEU A 485 -15.71 -20.63 7.92
N PRO A 486 -15.45 -19.61 8.78
CA PRO A 486 -15.10 -19.86 10.18
C PRO A 486 -16.19 -20.67 10.90
N THR A 487 -15.76 -21.64 11.70
CA THR A 487 -16.62 -22.46 12.54
C THR A 487 -16.78 -21.82 13.91
N PHE A 488 -18.00 -21.43 14.29
CA PHE A 488 -18.23 -20.81 15.58
C PHE A 488 -18.30 -21.84 16.70
N GLU A 489 -17.56 -21.58 17.77
CA GLU A 489 -17.63 -22.36 19.00
C GLU A 489 -18.81 -21.89 19.85
N ARG A 490 -19.49 -22.87 20.53
CA ARG A 490 -20.61 -22.55 21.40
C ARG A 490 -20.17 -21.97 22.74
N GLU A 491 -19.10 -22.52 23.31
CA GLU A 491 -18.44 -22.01 24.51
C GLU A 491 -17.46 -20.91 24.09
N THR A 492 -17.74 -19.67 24.46
CA THR A 492 -16.82 -18.57 24.19
C THR A 492 -15.63 -18.58 25.14
N LEU A 493 -14.54 -17.86 24.80
CA LEU A 493 -13.39 -17.73 25.71
C LEU A 493 -13.82 -17.08 27.04
N VAL A 494 -14.67 -16.07 26.97
CA VAL A 494 -15.21 -15.40 28.17
C VAL A 494 -15.99 -16.38 29.03
N ASP A 495 -16.94 -17.14 28.44
CA ASP A 495 -17.73 -18.15 29.16
C ASP A 495 -16.82 -19.22 29.80
N TRP A 496 -15.86 -19.78 29.03
CA TRP A 496 -14.92 -20.74 29.55
C TRP A 496 -14.11 -20.20 30.73
N PHE A 497 -13.64 -18.95 30.63
CA PHE A 497 -12.83 -18.34 31.69
C PHE A 497 -13.62 -18.15 32.97
N GLU A 498 -14.86 -17.71 32.89
CA GLU A 498 -15.78 -17.58 34.02
C GLU A 498 -16.09 -18.95 34.64
N ASP A 499 -16.35 -19.98 33.81
CA ASP A 499 -16.59 -21.35 34.27
C ASP A 499 -15.37 -21.97 35.00
N GLN A 500 -14.15 -21.53 34.63
CA GLN A 500 -12.93 -21.88 35.36
C GLN A 500 -12.74 -21.11 36.67
N GLY A 501 -13.68 -20.25 37.04
CA GLY A 501 -13.69 -19.47 38.27
C GLY A 501 -13.11 -18.05 38.13
N GLY A 502 -12.96 -17.57 36.90
CA GLY A 502 -12.65 -16.18 36.56
C GLY A 502 -11.33 -15.67 37.15
N PRO A 503 -11.21 -14.34 37.34
CA PRO A 503 -9.97 -13.71 37.78
C PRO A 503 -9.41 -14.25 39.11
N SER A 504 -10.29 -14.57 40.08
CA SER A 504 -9.87 -15.11 41.37
C SER A 504 -9.23 -16.49 41.29
N ALA A 505 -9.65 -17.33 40.33
CA ALA A 505 -9.03 -18.62 40.09
C ALA A 505 -7.73 -18.47 39.29
N SER A 506 -7.69 -17.57 38.33
CA SER A 506 -6.49 -17.22 37.60
C SER A 506 -5.39 -16.72 38.54
N GLN A 507 -5.69 -15.85 39.46
CA GLN A 507 -4.73 -15.40 40.47
C GLN A 507 -4.14 -16.57 41.26
N ARG A 508 -4.96 -17.52 41.71
CA ARG A 508 -4.47 -18.71 42.43
C ARG A 508 -3.58 -19.59 41.55
N ARG A 509 -3.92 -19.81 40.30
CA ARG A 509 -3.10 -20.59 39.37
C ARG A 509 -1.74 -19.92 39.09
N ALA A 510 -1.75 -18.61 38.89
CA ALA A 510 -0.53 -17.83 38.75
C ALA A 510 0.36 -17.86 39.96
N GLU A 511 -0.23 -17.88 41.19
CA GLU A 511 0.52 -18.04 42.45
C GLU A 511 1.17 -19.41 42.62
N TRP A 512 0.62 -20.49 42.04
CA TRP A 512 1.18 -21.83 42.09
C TRP A 512 2.25 -22.07 41.01
N GLY A 513 2.24 -21.34 39.91
CA GLY A 513 3.21 -21.46 38.81
C GLY A 513 4.61 -20.95 39.12
N VAL A 514 4.80 -20.17 40.18
CA VAL A 514 6.09 -19.55 40.53
C VAL A 514 6.55 -19.98 41.90
N ASP A 515 7.76 -20.59 41.99
CA ASP A 515 8.44 -20.83 43.26
C ASP A 515 8.94 -19.47 43.82
N ARG A 516 8.16 -18.84 44.70
CA ARG A 516 8.42 -17.55 45.33
C ARG A 516 9.50 -17.52 46.38
N SER A 517 10.52 -18.37 46.29
CA SER A 517 11.58 -18.39 47.30
C SER A 517 12.50 -17.15 47.27
N GLU A 518 12.46 -16.31 46.24
CA GLU A 518 13.38 -15.16 46.10
C GLU A 518 12.80 -13.83 45.55
N GLY A 519 11.47 -13.57 45.59
CA GLY A 519 10.96 -12.30 45.05
C GLY A 519 9.75 -11.71 45.78
N THR A 520 9.89 -10.49 46.32
CA THR A 520 8.83 -9.68 46.97
C THR A 520 8.00 -8.85 45.95
N GLY A 521 7.81 -9.33 44.72
CA GLY A 521 7.01 -8.63 43.70
C GLY A 521 5.52 -8.94 43.84
N GLU A 522 4.66 -7.92 43.74
CA GLU A 522 3.22 -8.10 43.53
C GLU A 522 2.99 -8.92 42.26
N ALA A 523 2.00 -9.82 42.28
CA ALA A 523 1.65 -10.59 41.08
C ALA A 523 1.20 -9.64 39.97
N ARG A 524 1.84 -9.72 38.81
CA ARG A 524 1.39 -8.97 37.62
C ARG A 524 -0.04 -9.42 37.26
N GLU A 525 -0.91 -8.48 36.96
CA GLU A 525 -2.27 -8.76 36.51
C GLU A 525 -2.48 -8.08 35.15
N VAL A 526 -3.04 -8.81 34.18
CA VAL A 526 -3.28 -8.30 32.83
C VAL A 526 -4.73 -8.50 32.40
N VAL A 527 -5.16 -7.70 31.45
CA VAL A 527 -6.41 -7.90 30.72
C VAL A 527 -6.07 -8.61 29.40
N LEU A 528 -6.56 -9.83 29.19
CA LEU A 528 -6.53 -10.47 27.88
C LEU A 528 -7.74 -9.97 27.07
N TYR A 529 -7.47 -9.29 25.96
CA TYR A 529 -8.52 -8.77 25.08
C TYR A 529 -9.18 -9.92 24.29
N PRO A 530 -10.49 -10.17 24.47
CA PRO A 530 -11.21 -11.22 23.78
C PRO A 530 -11.64 -10.74 22.39
N ASP A 531 -10.70 -10.70 21.44
CA ASP A 531 -11.03 -10.37 20.06
C ASP A 531 -12.05 -11.35 19.47
N VAL A 532 -12.65 -10.99 18.33
CA VAL A 532 -13.77 -11.76 17.75
C VAL A 532 -13.40 -13.20 17.44
N TYR A 533 -12.20 -13.43 16.92
CA TYR A 533 -11.75 -14.77 16.55
C TYR A 533 -11.39 -15.59 17.78
N THR A 534 -10.54 -15.06 18.65
CA THR A 534 -10.10 -15.72 19.87
C THR A 534 -11.28 -16.02 20.82
N ASN A 535 -12.33 -15.20 20.80
CA ASN A 535 -13.50 -15.39 21.65
C ASN A 535 -14.55 -16.35 21.08
N HIS A 536 -14.69 -16.46 19.74
CA HIS A 536 -15.84 -17.15 19.10
C HIS A 536 -15.45 -18.26 18.12
N VAL A 537 -14.20 -18.31 17.63
CA VAL A 537 -13.72 -19.22 16.58
C VAL A 537 -12.56 -20.05 17.10
N ASP A 538 -11.44 -19.43 17.39
CA ASP A 538 -10.19 -20.06 17.84
C ASP A 538 -10.08 -20.01 19.37
N VAL A 539 -11.09 -20.47 20.06
CA VAL A 539 -11.20 -20.38 21.54
C VAL A 539 -10.03 -21.10 22.23
N ASP A 540 -9.53 -22.18 21.67
CA ASP A 540 -8.38 -22.92 22.20
C ASP A 540 -7.09 -22.11 22.19
N ARG A 541 -6.90 -21.20 21.23
CA ARG A 541 -5.81 -20.22 21.18
C ARG A 541 -5.88 -19.25 22.36
N GLY A 542 -7.07 -18.72 22.66
CA GLY A 542 -7.28 -17.89 23.84
C GLY A 542 -7.00 -18.65 25.16
N LYS A 543 -7.47 -19.90 25.25
CA LYS A 543 -7.16 -20.80 26.39
C LYS A 543 -5.65 -21.04 26.55
N ALA A 544 -4.94 -21.19 25.43
CA ALA A 544 -3.47 -21.33 25.41
C ALA A 544 -2.78 -20.07 25.95
N ALA A 545 -3.22 -18.89 25.51
CA ALA A 545 -2.71 -17.62 26.02
C ALA A 545 -2.89 -17.48 27.54
N VAL A 546 -4.08 -17.81 28.07
CA VAL A 546 -4.33 -17.80 29.53
C VAL A 546 -3.38 -18.75 30.27
N ARG A 547 -3.23 -20.00 29.78
CA ARG A 547 -2.37 -21.00 30.43
C ARG A 547 -0.88 -20.58 30.43
N ALA A 548 -0.40 -20.02 29.31
CA ALA A 548 0.98 -19.57 29.23
C ALA A 548 1.26 -18.40 30.20
N LEU A 549 0.35 -17.43 30.29
CA LEU A 549 0.47 -16.31 31.21
C LEU A 549 0.43 -16.78 32.68
N GLU A 550 -0.53 -17.63 33.03
CA GLU A 550 -0.66 -18.18 34.38
C GLU A 550 0.54 -19.00 34.80
N ALA A 551 1.12 -19.84 33.91
CA ALA A 551 2.33 -20.59 34.14
C ALA A 551 3.55 -19.71 34.47
N LEU A 552 3.60 -18.51 33.87
CA LEU A 552 4.63 -17.50 34.13
C LEU A 552 4.29 -16.58 35.33
N GLY A 553 3.25 -16.91 36.11
CA GLY A 553 2.89 -16.17 37.32
C GLY A 553 2.11 -14.88 37.07
N VAL A 554 1.51 -14.71 35.90
CA VAL A 554 0.67 -13.56 35.53
C VAL A 554 -0.80 -13.92 35.72
N SER A 555 -1.51 -13.14 36.52
CA SER A 555 -2.96 -13.26 36.72
C SER A 555 -3.71 -12.63 35.54
N VAL A 556 -4.72 -13.31 35.04
CA VAL A 556 -5.48 -12.90 33.85
C VAL A 556 -6.89 -12.45 34.22
N ARG A 557 -7.38 -11.44 33.53
CA ARG A 557 -8.77 -10.99 33.51
C ARG A 557 -9.27 -11.01 32.07
N ILE A 558 -10.48 -11.46 31.83
CA ILE A 558 -11.12 -11.44 30.50
C ILE A 558 -12.51 -10.80 30.66
N PRO A 559 -12.60 -9.46 30.71
CA PRO A 559 -13.90 -8.79 30.72
C PRO A 559 -14.60 -8.89 29.35
N ASP A 560 -15.93 -8.79 29.34
CA ASP A 560 -16.69 -8.66 28.09
C ASP A 560 -16.45 -7.26 27.50
N LEU A 561 -15.63 -7.17 26.47
CA LEU A 561 -15.19 -5.91 25.85
C LEU A 561 -15.81 -5.70 24.48
N PRO A 562 -16.03 -4.44 24.08
CA PRO A 562 -16.41 -4.12 22.71
C PRO A 562 -15.33 -4.52 21.69
N GLU A 563 -15.76 -4.73 20.43
CA GLU A 563 -14.85 -4.92 19.30
C GLU A 563 -13.94 -3.71 19.09
N SER A 564 -12.70 -3.92 18.61
CA SER A 564 -11.72 -2.87 18.31
C SER A 564 -12.15 -1.91 17.19
N GLY A 565 -13.07 -2.31 16.32
CA GLY A 565 -13.43 -1.57 15.10
C GLY A 565 -12.61 -1.96 13.87
N ARG A 566 -11.64 -2.89 13.98
CA ARG A 566 -10.81 -3.36 12.86
C ARG A 566 -11.63 -3.81 11.65
N ALA A 567 -12.64 -4.64 11.90
CA ALA A 567 -13.52 -5.15 10.85
C ALA A 567 -14.28 -4.02 10.14
N ALA A 568 -14.78 -3.04 10.90
CA ALA A 568 -15.46 -1.86 10.34
C ALA A 568 -14.52 -1.02 9.47
N LEU A 569 -13.31 -0.70 9.94
CA LEU A 569 -12.30 0.05 9.17
C LEU A 569 -11.96 -0.63 7.86
N SER A 570 -11.80 -1.96 7.85
CA SER A 570 -11.50 -2.71 6.63
C SER A 570 -12.56 -2.56 5.54
N GLN A 571 -13.78 -2.18 5.91
CA GLN A 571 -14.90 -1.94 4.99
C GLN A 571 -15.15 -0.44 4.71
N GLY A 572 -14.33 0.47 5.25
CA GLY A 572 -14.55 1.91 5.15
C GLY A 572 -15.74 2.39 6.00
N MET A 573 -15.99 1.76 7.14
CA MET A 573 -17.02 2.16 8.10
C MET A 573 -16.38 2.97 9.24
N VAL A 574 -15.88 4.17 8.90
CA VAL A 574 -15.07 5.00 9.81
C VAL A 574 -15.90 5.46 11.03
N ALA A 575 -17.14 5.90 10.83
CA ALA A 575 -17.99 6.35 11.93
C ALA A 575 -18.30 5.22 12.94
N THR A 576 -18.44 3.99 12.46
CA THR A 576 -18.62 2.80 13.30
C THR A 576 -17.35 2.47 14.07
N ALA A 577 -16.19 2.56 13.43
CA ALA A 577 -14.90 2.31 14.06
C ALA A 577 -14.58 3.34 15.15
N ASP A 578 -14.81 4.62 14.89
CA ASP A 578 -14.66 5.71 15.86
C ASP A 578 -15.49 5.46 17.12
N ARG A 579 -16.77 5.13 16.94
CA ARG A 579 -17.66 4.80 18.04
C ARG A 579 -17.20 3.56 18.83
N ARG A 580 -16.64 2.54 18.14
CA ARG A 580 -16.13 1.33 18.79
C ARG A 580 -14.85 1.62 19.57
N ALA A 581 -13.91 2.36 18.98
CA ALA A 581 -12.68 2.80 19.64
C ALA A 581 -12.96 3.55 20.95
N SER A 582 -13.88 4.53 20.88
CA SER A 582 -14.31 5.29 22.06
C SER A 582 -14.94 4.42 23.15
N ARG A 583 -15.76 3.43 22.78
CA ARG A 583 -16.37 2.48 23.72
C ARG A 583 -15.35 1.52 24.32
N LEU A 584 -14.41 1.01 23.52
CA LEU A 584 -13.37 0.11 24.02
C LEU A 584 -12.47 0.83 25.01
N TYR A 585 -12.02 2.05 24.68
CA TYR A 585 -11.23 2.86 25.62
C TYR A 585 -11.99 3.11 26.94
N ALA A 586 -13.27 3.47 26.86
CA ALA A 586 -14.09 3.71 28.06
C ALA A 586 -14.27 2.44 28.90
N ALA A 587 -14.42 1.28 28.27
CA ALA A 587 -14.55 -0.01 28.97
C ALA A 587 -13.23 -0.45 29.63
N LEU A 588 -12.09 -0.08 29.06
CA LEU A 588 -10.76 -0.39 29.60
C LEU A 588 -10.28 0.64 30.65
N ALA A 589 -10.95 1.78 30.82
CA ALA A 589 -10.46 2.89 31.63
C ALA A 589 -10.12 2.48 33.07
N GLU A 590 -10.96 1.68 33.73
CA GLU A 590 -10.73 1.21 35.12
C GLU A 590 -9.53 0.24 35.20
N GLU A 591 -9.34 -0.60 34.19
CA GLU A 591 -8.22 -1.53 34.12
C GLU A 591 -6.90 -0.78 33.92
N LEU A 592 -6.90 0.20 33.01
CA LEU A 592 -5.76 1.09 32.78
C LEU A 592 -5.45 1.96 34.00
N ASP A 593 -6.48 2.45 34.74
CA ASP A 593 -6.31 3.20 36.01
C ASP A 593 -5.67 2.33 37.09
N ALA A 594 -5.92 1.04 37.07
CA ALA A 594 -5.29 0.06 37.96
C ALA A 594 -3.87 -0.34 37.54
N GLY A 595 -3.34 0.21 36.42
CA GLY A 595 -2.00 -0.08 35.91
C GLY A 595 -1.88 -1.46 35.26
N ARG A 596 -2.97 -2.02 34.73
CA ARG A 596 -2.95 -3.31 34.04
C ARG A 596 -2.67 -3.13 32.57
N ASP A 597 -1.81 -4.01 32.04
CA ASP A 597 -1.57 -4.09 30.61
C ASP A 597 -2.71 -4.84 29.91
N VAL A 598 -2.94 -4.49 28.65
CA VAL A 598 -3.88 -5.16 27.74
C VAL A 598 -3.10 -6.06 26.80
N VAL A 599 -3.31 -7.35 26.89
CA VAL A 599 -2.63 -8.34 26.04
C VAL A 599 -3.58 -8.77 24.93
N VAL A 600 -3.13 -8.69 23.69
CA VAL A 600 -3.90 -8.95 22.46
C VAL A 600 -3.31 -10.15 21.74
N VAL A 601 -4.14 -11.11 21.33
CA VAL A 601 -3.71 -12.30 20.60
C VAL A 601 -3.70 -12.07 19.09
N GLU A 602 -4.72 -11.40 18.56
CA GLU A 602 -4.83 -11.11 17.12
C GLU A 602 -4.03 -9.84 16.73
N PRO A 603 -2.93 -9.98 15.94
CA PRO A 603 -2.07 -8.83 15.63
C PRO A 603 -2.78 -7.69 14.89
N SER A 604 -3.84 -7.99 14.15
CA SER A 604 -4.60 -6.96 13.42
C SER A 604 -5.40 -6.05 14.35
N ASP A 605 -5.87 -6.54 15.49
CA ASP A 605 -6.52 -5.72 16.51
C ASP A 605 -5.51 -4.85 17.27
N LEU A 606 -4.34 -5.39 17.59
CA LEU A 606 -3.27 -4.59 18.17
C LEU A 606 -2.83 -3.46 17.22
N ALA A 607 -2.69 -3.76 15.94
CA ALA A 607 -2.28 -2.76 14.95
C ALA A 607 -3.26 -1.57 14.90
N VAL A 608 -4.56 -1.83 14.94
CA VAL A 608 -5.59 -0.78 15.02
C VAL A 608 -5.41 0.08 16.27
N ILE A 609 -5.16 -0.53 17.42
CA ILE A 609 -4.91 0.19 18.68
C ILE A 609 -3.64 1.05 18.58
N HIS A 610 -2.59 0.57 17.93
CA HIS A 610 -1.29 1.24 17.85
C HIS A 610 -1.18 2.30 16.76
N ARG A 611 -2.10 2.32 15.77
CA ARG A 611 -2.04 3.19 14.58
C ARG A 611 -3.33 3.96 14.37
N GLU A 612 -4.39 3.29 13.92
CA GLU A 612 -5.61 3.95 13.48
C GLU A 612 -6.32 4.68 14.62
N TYR A 613 -6.14 4.24 15.88
CA TYR A 613 -6.69 4.94 17.04
C TYR A 613 -6.08 6.33 17.29
N GLU A 614 -4.90 6.63 16.73
CA GLU A 614 -4.35 7.98 16.66
C GLU A 614 -5.31 8.97 15.99
N ARG A 615 -6.05 8.48 14.98
CA ARG A 615 -7.04 9.27 14.23
C ARG A 615 -8.45 9.24 14.84
N LEU A 616 -8.73 8.32 15.77
CA LEU A 616 -10.06 8.04 16.31
C LEU A 616 -10.23 8.44 17.78
N LEU A 617 -9.15 8.62 18.52
CA LEU A 617 -9.17 8.96 19.93
C LEU A 617 -8.43 10.27 20.20
N PRO A 618 -8.76 10.98 21.28
CA PRO A 618 -7.93 12.08 21.77
C PRO A 618 -6.50 11.58 22.11
N ASP A 619 -5.48 12.38 21.79
CA ASP A 619 -4.05 12.04 21.91
C ASP A 619 -3.68 11.30 23.19
N ARG A 620 -4.07 11.87 24.36
CA ARG A 620 -3.78 11.26 25.67
C ARG A 620 -4.41 9.88 25.85
N SER A 621 -5.59 9.67 25.28
CA SER A 621 -6.30 8.39 25.36
C SER A 621 -5.63 7.36 24.47
N PHE A 622 -5.24 7.78 23.28
CA PHE A 622 -4.49 6.98 22.35
C PHE A 622 -3.14 6.55 22.93
N GLU A 623 -2.30 7.51 23.33
CA GLU A 623 -0.98 7.24 23.90
C GLU A 623 -1.06 6.26 25.08
N ARG A 624 -1.99 6.50 25.99
CA ARG A 624 -2.17 5.64 27.16
C ARG A 624 -2.55 4.21 26.79
N LEU A 625 -3.50 4.03 25.88
CA LEU A 625 -3.94 2.69 25.47
C LEU A 625 -2.84 1.98 24.65
N ARG A 626 -2.19 2.69 23.73
CA ARG A 626 -1.06 2.18 22.95
C ARG A 626 0.07 1.67 23.85
N ASP A 627 0.51 2.50 24.82
CA ASP A 627 1.65 2.18 25.67
C ASP A 627 1.35 1.04 26.66
N SER A 628 0.06 0.78 26.95
CA SER A 628 -0.39 -0.32 27.81
C SER A 628 -0.85 -1.56 27.03
N SER A 629 -0.77 -1.58 25.70
CA SER A 629 -1.26 -2.71 24.87
C SER A 629 -0.11 -3.46 24.20
N HIS A 630 -0.12 -4.80 24.32
CA HIS A 630 0.98 -5.66 23.89
C HIS A 630 0.45 -6.90 23.14
N GLU A 631 1.21 -7.38 22.16
CA GLU A 631 0.95 -8.67 21.53
C GLU A 631 1.38 -9.79 22.46
N ILE A 632 0.65 -10.89 22.47
CA ILE A 632 0.83 -12.00 23.43
C ILE A 632 2.23 -12.60 23.39
N CYS A 633 2.81 -12.89 22.23
CA CYS A 633 4.14 -13.51 22.14
C CYS A 633 5.23 -12.53 22.54
N ALA A 634 5.10 -11.26 22.18
CA ALA A 634 6.02 -10.20 22.61
C ALA A 634 5.94 -9.98 24.12
N TYR A 635 4.74 -10.01 24.70
CA TYR A 635 4.55 -9.90 26.15
C TYR A 635 5.20 -11.07 26.89
N VAL A 636 4.98 -12.31 26.43
CA VAL A 636 5.61 -13.51 27.00
C VAL A 636 7.13 -13.47 26.84
N ALA A 637 7.66 -13.01 25.69
CA ALA A 637 9.09 -12.83 25.49
C ALA A 637 9.69 -11.84 26.50
N GLY A 638 8.97 -10.75 26.80
CA GLY A 638 9.32 -9.78 27.83
C GLY A 638 9.37 -10.40 29.23
N LEU A 639 8.39 -11.21 29.60
CA LEU A 639 8.37 -11.92 30.88
C LEU A 639 9.58 -12.84 31.03
N LEU A 640 9.94 -13.59 29.98
CA LEU A 640 11.14 -14.42 30.00
C LEU A 640 12.43 -13.58 30.07
N ALA A 641 12.47 -12.41 29.44
CA ALA A 641 13.62 -11.50 29.54
C ALA A 641 13.78 -10.93 30.97
N ASP A 642 12.69 -10.71 31.66
CA ASP A 642 12.64 -10.26 33.07
C ASP A 642 12.94 -11.39 34.08
N GLY A 643 13.29 -12.59 33.62
CA GLY A 643 13.70 -13.71 34.47
C GLY A 643 12.66 -14.81 34.66
N GLY A 644 11.57 -14.79 33.87
CA GLY A 644 10.64 -15.93 33.82
C GLY A 644 11.32 -17.20 33.35
N ASP A 645 10.88 -18.34 33.87
CA ASP A 645 11.45 -19.65 33.55
C ASP A 645 10.78 -20.23 32.29
N PRO A 646 11.49 -20.43 31.16
CA PRO A 646 10.93 -21.03 29.96
C PRO A 646 10.50 -22.50 30.17
N GLU A 647 11.04 -23.21 31.17
CA GLU A 647 10.70 -24.62 31.43
C GLU A 647 9.25 -24.81 31.93
N VAL A 648 8.57 -23.74 32.39
CA VAL A 648 7.16 -23.81 32.79
C VAL A 648 6.20 -23.80 31.60
N LEU A 649 6.70 -23.44 30.41
CA LEU A 649 5.99 -23.53 29.16
C LEU A 649 6.11 -24.96 28.57
N ALA A 650 5.25 -25.29 27.58
CA ALA A 650 5.29 -26.63 26.95
C ALA A 650 6.53 -26.76 26.05
N THR A 651 7.64 -27.16 26.67
CA THR A 651 8.94 -27.30 25.99
C THR A 651 9.34 -28.75 25.74
N ALA A 652 8.55 -29.72 26.20
CA ALA A 652 8.90 -31.15 26.18
C ALA A 652 9.13 -31.70 24.74
N ASP A 653 8.49 -31.15 23.75
CA ASP A 653 8.61 -31.53 22.33
C ASP A 653 9.51 -30.59 21.53
N ALA A 654 10.08 -29.55 22.17
CA ALA A 654 10.79 -28.47 21.48
C ALA A 654 12.27 -28.84 21.17
N ASP A 655 12.92 -29.79 21.86
CA ASP A 655 14.37 -30.06 21.86
C ASP A 655 14.99 -30.09 20.43
N GLY A 656 15.27 -28.93 19.88
CA GLY A 656 15.77 -28.72 18.52
C GLY A 656 14.77 -28.94 17.39
N THR A 657 13.48 -29.04 17.69
CA THR A 657 12.44 -29.19 16.67
C THR A 657 12.43 -27.98 15.74
N ALA A 658 12.58 -28.24 14.42
CA ALA A 658 12.58 -27.21 13.41
C ALA A 658 11.16 -26.70 13.14
N VAL A 659 10.97 -25.41 13.23
CA VAL A 659 9.72 -24.73 12.85
C VAL A 659 9.95 -23.66 11.80
N VAL A 660 9.00 -23.53 10.89
CA VAL A 660 8.97 -22.40 9.95
C VAL A 660 7.87 -21.45 10.39
N TYR A 661 8.26 -20.26 10.79
CA TYR A 661 7.36 -19.25 11.29
C TYR A 661 6.98 -18.25 10.22
N HIS A 662 5.68 -18.08 9.99
CA HIS A 662 5.11 -17.03 9.16
C HIS A 662 4.52 -15.94 10.06
N SER A 663 5.19 -14.81 10.11
CA SER A 663 4.71 -13.62 10.84
C SER A 663 3.56 -12.94 10.10
N HIS A 664 2.50 -12.60 10.83
CA HIS A 664 1.40 -11.80 10.28
C HIS A 664 1.91 -10.44 9.76
N CYS A 665 1.37 -9.97 8.62
CA CYS A 665 1.86 -8.74 7.98
C CYS A 665 1.87 -7.53 8.94
N GLN A 666 0.83 -7.33 9.73
CA GLN A 666 0.78 -6.23 10.71
C GLN A 666 1.67 -6.45 11.94
N GLN A 667 1.87 -7.68 12.38
CA GLN A 667 2.85 -7.99 13.41
C GLN A 667 4.27 -7.64 12.95
N ARG A 668 4.59 -7.97 11.69
CA ARG A 668 5.88 -7.62 11.06
C ARG A 668 6.09 -6.11 11.01
N THR A 669 5.10 -5.36 10.54
CA THR A 669 5.17 -3.90 10.47
C THR A 669 5.07 -3.18 11.83
N LEU A 670 4.76 -3.89 12.91
CA LEU A 670 4.90 -3.45 14.30
C LEU A 670 6.25 -3.85 14.92
N GLY A 671 7.15 -4.51 14.16
CA GLY A 671 8.46 -4.95 14.66
C GLY A 671 8.41 -6.16 15.60
N LEU A 672 7.31 -6.93 15.60
CA LEU A 672 7.05 -8.01 16.56
C LEU A 672 7.47 -9.40 16.08
N GLU A 673 8.01 -9.53 14.87
CA GLU A 673 8.56 -10.81 14.36
C GLU A 673 9.77 -11.27 15.19
N GLY A 674 10.71 -10.36 15.48
CA GLY A 674 11.90 -10.64 16.29
C GLY A 674 11.60 -11.13 17.69
N PRO A 675 10.76 -10.45 18.48
CA PRO A 675 10.31 -10.93 19.79
C PRO A 675 9.71 -12.35 19.76
N THR A 676 8.85 -12.65 18.77
CA THR A 676 8.21 -13.97 18.62
C THR A 676 9.24 -15.07 18.27
N THR A 677 10.17 -14.77 17.35
CA THR A 677 11.27 -15.69 17.01
C THR A 677 12.15 -15.99 18.22
N THR A 678 12.54 -14.94 18.95
CA THR A 678 13.33 -15.05 20.17
C THR A 678 12.62 -15.89 21.24
N LEU A 679 11.30 -15.71 21.39
CA LEU A 679 10.49 -16.51 22.31
C LEU A 679 10.55 -17.99 21.96
N LEU A 680 10.28 -18.35 20.72
CA LEU A 680 10.32 -19.75 20.25
C LEU A 680 11.70 -20.37 20.42
N GLU A 681 12.78 -19.64 20.09
CA GLU A 681 14.16 -20.10 20.26
C GLU A 681 14.51 -20.31 21.73
N ARG A 682 14.10 -19.43 22.64
CA ARG A 682 14.29 -19.58 24.09
C ARG A 682 13.56 -20.79 24.66
N CYS A 683 12.45 -21.18 24.05
CA CYS A 683 11.70 -22.38 24.39
C CYS A 683 12.24 -23.65 23.71
N GLY A 684 13.36 -23.58 22.98
CA GLY A 684 14.09 -24.74 22.44
C GLY A 684 13.79 -25.11 20.99
N TYR A 685 12.98 -24.29 20.24
CA TYR A 685 12.72 -24.52 18.82
C TYR A 685 13.85 -23.98 17.94
N ALA A 686 14.11 -24.66 16.82
CA ALA A 686 14.98 -24.15 15.76
C ALA A 686 14.13 -23.39 14.74
N VAL A 687 14.15 -22.05 14.78
CA VAL A 687 13.21 -21.20 14.03
C VAL A 687 13.79 -20.72 12.72
N ARG A 688 13.01 -20.79 11.65
CA ARG A 688 13.25 -20.14 10.37
C ARG A 688 12.00 -19.32 9.98
N THR A 689 12.18 -18.08 9.59
CA THR A 689 11.09 -17.24 9.10
C THR A 689 10.83 -17.42 7.62
N THR A 690 9.63 -17.07 7.15
CA THR A 690 9.29 -17.06 5.73
C THR A 690 9.77 -15.78 5.04
N ASN A 691 10.18 -15.88 3.77
CA ASN A 691 10.51 -14.71 2.95
C ASN A 691 9.26 -14.05 2.34
N ALA A 692 8.13 -14.77 2.25
CA ALA A 692 6.89 -14.22 1.75
C ALA A 692 6.20 -13.40 2.86
N GLU A 693 5.71 -12.24 2.50
CA GLU A 693 5.26 -11.23 3.47
C GLU A 693 3.73 -11.18 3.62
N CYS A 694 2.96 -11.98 2.87
CA CYS A 694 1.50 -11.98 2.91
C CYS A 694 0.92 -13.38 2.64
N CYS A 695 -0.11 -13.75 3.39
CA CYS A 695 -0.87 -14.99 3.17
C CYS A 695 -2.02 -14.85 2.14
N GLY A 696 -2.37 -13.62 1.75
CA GLY A 696 -3.45 -13.35 0.80
C GLY A 696 -4.86 -13.23 1.40
N MET A 697 -5.14 -13.79 2.58
CA MET A 697 -6.48 -13.85 3.17
C MET A 697 -7.00 -12.49 3.65
N ALA A 698 -6.21 -11.78 4.44
CA ALA A 698 -6.49 -10.44 4.96
C ALA A 698 -7.94 -10.25 5.48
N GLY A 699 -8.34 -11.01 6.46
CA GLY A 699 -9.68 -10.96 7.05
C GLY A 699 -10.77 -11.32 6.05
N SER A 700 -11.63 -10.38 5.71
CA SER A 700 -12.75 -10.63 4.77
C SER A 700 -12.36 -10.69 3.31
N PHE A 701 -11.14 -10.30 2.92
CA PHE A 701 -10.72 -10.17 1.52
C PHE A 701 -10.78 -11.50 0.77
N GLY A 702 -10.18 -12.55 1.31
CA GLY A 702 -10.16 -13.88 0.69
C GLY A 702 -11.51 -14.59 0.64
N TYR A 703 -12.50 -14.13 1.41
CA TYR A 703 -13.87 -14.66 1.34
C TYR A 703 -14.69 -14.05 0.20
N LYS A 704 -14.29 -12.88 -0.32
CA LYS A 704 -15.05 -12.16 -1.34
C LYS A 704 -14.85 -12.79 -2.71
N ARG A 705 -15.95 -13.04 -3.42
CA ARG A 705 -15.97 -13.67 -4.74
C ARG A 705 -15.05 -12.97 -5.75
N GLU A 706 -15.06 -11.64 -5.73
CA GLU A 706 -14.27 -10.81 -6.65
C GLU A 706 -12.76 -10.94 -6.41
N TYR A 707 -12.32 -11.32 -5.21
CA TYR A 707 -10.90 -11.36 -4.81
C TYR A 707 -10.39 -12.75 -4.42
N TYR A 708 -11.26 -13.78 -4.46
CA TYR A 708 -10.90 -15.14 -4.04
C TYR A 708 -9.69 -15.69 -4.80
N ASP A 709 -9.69 -15.56 -6.14
CA ASP A 709 -8.62 -16.09 -6.98
C ASP A 709 -7.30 -15.34 -6.74
N LEU A 710 -7.34 -14.01 -6.50
CA LEU A 710 -6.18 -13.22 -6.12
C LEU A 710 -5.65 -13.62 -4.73
N SER A 711 -6.53 -13.79 -3.76
CA SER A 711 -6.18 -14.26 -2.42
C SER A 711 -5.47 -15.61 -2.48
N ARG A 712 -5.98 -16.52 -3.30
CA ARG A 712 -5.38 -17.85 -3.52
C ARG A 712 -4.01 -17.75 -4.19
N ASP A 713 -3.83 -16.94 -5.23
CA ASP A 713 -2.55 -16.75 -5.91
C ASP A 713 -1.45 -16.26 -4.94
N VAL A 714 -1.77 -15.24 -4.14
CA VAL A 714 -0.83 -14.73 -3.12
C VAL A 714 -0.50 -15.81 -2.09
N GLY A 715 -1.50 -16.54 -1.59
CA GLY A 715 -1.32 -17.61 -0.60
C GLY A 715 -0.52 -18.80 -1.14
N GLU A 716 -0.76 -19.21 -2.38
CA GLU A 716 -0.06 -20.31 -3.02
C GLU A 716 1.42 -20.01 -3.25
N ARG A 717 1.78 -18.74 -3.47
CA ARG A 717 3.19 -18.31 -3.54
C ARG A 717 3.89 -18.49 -2.18
N LEU A 718 3.21 -18.17 -1.08
CA LEU A 718 3.70 -18.46 0.28
C LEU A 718 3.81 -19.97 0.52
N ALA A 719 2.76 -20.73 0.22
CA ALA A 719 2.68 -22.17 0.50
C ALA A 719 3.78 -22.97 -0.24
N ARG A 720 4.13 -22.60 -1.49
CA ARG A 720 5.24 -23.23 -2.24
C ARG A 720 6.58 -23.16 -1.47
N GLY A 721 6.85 -22.09 -0.74
CA GLY A 721 8.05 -21.96 0.12
C GLY A 721 8.01 -22.82 1.39
N LEU A 722 6.86 -23.41 1.69
CA LEU A 722 6.60 -24.20 2.91
C LEU A 722 6.41 -25.71 2.63
N GLU A 723 6.43 -26.13 1.36
CA GLU A 723 6.34 -27.54 0.98
C GLU A 723 7.51 -28.33 1.56
N GLY A 724 7.22 -29.52 2.12
CA GLY A 724 8.22 -30.41 2.70
C GLY A 724 8.81 -29.96 4.04
N THR A 725 8.27 -28.92 4.67
CA THR A 725 8.63 -28.53 6.03
C THR A 725 7.79 -29.29 7.06
N ASP A 726 8.40 -29.75 8.18
CA ASP A 726 7.71 -30.61 9.14
C ASP A 726 6.66 -29.83 9.97
N THR A 727 7.00 -28.64 10.46
CA THR A 727 6.10 -27.82 11.27
C THR A 727 6.05 -26.39 10.75
N VAL A 728 4.85 -25.93 10.40
CA VAL A 728 4.58 -24.53 10.03
C VAL A 728 3.78 -23.90 11.16
N VAL A 729 4.16 -22.69 11.53
CA VAL A 729 3.56 -21.90 12.60
C VAL A 729 3.24 -20.51 12.07
N ALA A 730 2.08 -19.96 12.35
CA ALA A 730 1.72 -18.63 11.92
C ALA A 730 1.03 -17.83 13.04
N SER A 731 1.30 -16.53 13.09
CA SER A 731 0.56 -15.61 13.95
C SER A 731 -0.55 -14.92 13.18
N GLY A 732 -1.71 -14.77 13.80
CA GLY A 732 -2.92 -14.19 13.21
C GLY A 732 -3.80 -15.21 12.51
N THR A 733 -5.10 -15.11 12.80
CA THR A 733 -6.14 -16.05 12.33
C THR A 733 -6.14 -16.20 10.82
N SER A 734 -6.13 -15.09 10.07
CA SER A 734 -6.11 -15.13 8.60
C SER A 734 -4.94 -15.93 8.00
N CYS A 735 -3.76 -15.90 8.65
CA CYS A 735 -2.60 -16.64 8.19
C CYS A 735 -2.72 -18.14 8.50
N CYS A 736 -3.21 -18.49 9.69
CA CYS A 736 -3.46 -19.87 10.06
C CYS A 736 -4.49 -20.50 9.11
N ASP A 737 -5.66 -19.91 8.95
CA ASP A 737 -6.75 -20.40 8.09
C ASP A 737 -6.30 -20.60 6.64
N GLN A 738 -5.62 -19.60 6.05
CA GLN A 738 -5.17 -19.68 4.66
C GLN A 738 -4.14 -20.80 4.47
N LEU A 739 -3.17 -20.89 5.38
CA LEU A 739 -2.13 -21.92 5.30
C LEU A 739 -2.66 -23.33 5.63
N GLU A 740 -3.62 -23.46 6.54
CA GLU A 740 -4.29 -24.73 6.80
C GLU A 740 -5.02 -25.25 5.56
N THR A 741 -5.75 -24.37 4.90
CA THR A 741 -6.45 -24.70 3.64
C THR A 741 -5.46 -25.08 2.53
N LEU A 742 -4.35 -24.35 2.39
CA LEU A 742 -3.38 -24.57 1.29
C LEU A 742 -2.49 -25.78 1.52
N LEU A 743 -2.07 -26.03 2.77
CA LEU A 743 -1.17 -27.13 3.13
C LEU A 743 -1.90 -28.41 3.55
N GLU A 744 -3.24 -28.36 3.66
CA GLU A 744 -4.12 -29.47 4.10
C GLU A 744 -3.66 -30.08 5.44
N ARG A 745 -3.18 -29.24 6.37
CA ARG A 745 -2.70 -29.65 7.70
C ARG A 745 -2.83 -28.50 8.70
N PRO A 746 -2.89 -28.79 10.02
CA PRO A 746 -2.95 -27.74 11.05
C PRO A 746 -1.75 -26.82 11.01
N VAL A 747 -1.99 -25.51 11.22
CA VAL A 747 -0.99 -24.46 11.34
C VAL A 747 -1.24 -23.71 12.66
N PRO A 748 -0.63 -24.14 13.77
CA PRO A 748 -0.86 -23.55 15.08
C PRO A 748 -0.29 -22.13 15.18
N HIS A 749 -0.87 -21.36 16.10
CA HIS A 749 -0.29 -20.10 16.55
C HIS A 749 0.90 -20.36 17.48
N PRO A 750 1.95 -19.53 17.52
CA PRO A 750 3.10 -19.73 18.43
C PRO A 750 2.72 -19.99 19.88
N ILE A 751 1.71 -19.27 20.42
CA ILE A 751 1.26 -19.45 21.80
C ILE A 751 0.63 -20.83 22.07
N GLU A 752 0.07 -21.48 21.06
CA GLU A 752 -0.51 -22.82 21.18
C GLU A 752 0.58 -23.90 21.34
N LEU A 753 1.76 -23.68 20.71
CA LEU A 753 2.92 -24.56 20.92
C LEU A 753 3.53 -24.42 22.30
N LEU A 754 3.40 -23.24 22.92
CA LEU A 754 4.08 -22.89 24.16
C LEU A 754 3.20 -23.09 25.40
N ALA A 755 1.90 -23.24 25.23
CA ALA A 755 0.99 -23.39 26.34
C ALA A 755 1.15 -24.78 26.99
N PRO A 756 1.32 -24.86 28.31
CA PRO A 756 1.42 -26.14 29.00
C PRO A 756 0.10 -26.92 28.92
N ASP A 757 0.21 -28.25 28.81
CA ASP A 757 -0.91 -29.18 28.98
C ASP A 757 -1.37 -29.14 30.43
N ARG A 758 -2.45 -28.47 30.80
CA ARG A 758 -3.16 -28.37 32.08
C ARG A 758 -2.30 -28.49 33.34
#